data_65e039211b3b334a8f32d28d2321553e
#
_entry.id   65e039211b3b334a8f32d28d2321553e
#
_cell.length_a   1.000
_cell.length_b   1.000
_cell.length_c   1.000
_cell.angle_alpha   90.00
_cell.angle_beta   90.00
_cell.angle_gamma   90.00
#
_symmetry.space_group_name_H-M   'P 1'
#
loop_
_entity.id
_entity.type
_entity.pdbx_description
1 polymer ?
#
loop_
_entity_poly.entity_id
_entity_poly.type
_entity_poly.pdbx_seq_one_letter_code
_entity_poly.pdbx_strand_id
1 'polypeptide(L)'
;MCGIVAVVARPSGRPVPGATAVVEDLGAALRLAEGARGDGGGVDLDALGSAAQAVERADSVLRGPPGVACLLGAGGDVLRSVAEISERAGLVLASLEADLDQGRVEVGPVAQEALNAALVRLKDGWWAVGRDRVNAARAIAELAGMHLDGPHHGASGPYGPGPTGPALEALWSIQVALAGIDRLEVRGRDSAGIHVLIHGHGLDPTDPAVAPLLGARVHDPLFTSLAVRVPEGCLSLVYKAAAEIGELGDNVASLRTAIRSDPLLALALAQPGAAATVIGHTRWASVGIISQANAHPLNSEEIGGVAAPYVTAALNGDVDNHAMLRLSEALRLPEEVTTDAKVGPALISHRLAEGVTMEEAFASTVARFEGSVAVVASAAVTPDQVHLALKGSGQGMCIGLTEDAFVVTSEPYGLVEETCRYVRMDGETTGGQYAVLDRAGAGTLEGIALARYDRAPIRLGEGDVRVAEVTTRDIDRGGFPHFLLKEIFEAPRSFRKTLRGRIVEADDGTLIARLGADTLPPALLDAWSSGRITEVMIIGQGTAAVAGQATAAAFSRCVPTVAVRALPATELSGFGLRDDMADTLIVAISQSGTTTDTNRTVDLVRNRGAHVVSVVNRRNSDLVAKSHGVLYTSDGRDVEMSVASTKAFYAQVAAGWLLAAALGATARDARARGENAATIGSILGALRVMPEAMEHVLHEQGAVAKVAASLAPS
;
A
#
# COMPACT_ATOMS: atom_id res chain seq x y z
N MET A 1 -12.89 2.66 7.78
CA MET A 1 -12.88 2.14 6.38
C MET A 1 -12.51 0.68 6.42
N CYS A 2 -13.15 -0.14 5.63
CA CYS A 2 -12.88 -1.57 5.54
C CYS A 2 -11.83 -1.87 4.43
N GLY A 3 -11.35 -3.12 4.36
CA GLY A 3 -10.44 -3.57 3.30
C GLY A 3 -10.99 -4.77 2.55
N ILE A 4 -11.10 -4.66 1.22
CA ILE A 4 -11.45 -5.77 0.32
C ILE A 4 -10.18 -6.30 -0.33
N VAL A 5 -10.10 -7.63 -0.45
CA VAL A 5 -9.12 -8.34 -1.28
C VAL A 5 -9.84 -9.42 -2.08
N ALA A 6 -9.49 -9.61 -3.36
CA ALA A 6 -9.88 -10.81 -4.10
C ALA A 6 -8.76 -11.26 -5.02
N VAL A 7 -8.66 -12.56 -5.24
CA VAL A 7 -7.65 -13.16 -6.12
C VAL A 7 -8.32 -14.14 -7.07
N VAL A 8 -8.07 -13.92 -8.37
CA VAL A 8 -8.47 -14.80 -9.45
C VAL A 8 -7.23 -15.10 -10.28
N ALA A 9 -6.79 -16.35 -10.28
CA ALA A 9 -5.58 -16.77 -10.97
C ALA A 9 -5.89 -17.89 -11.98
N ARG A 10 -5.26 -17.82 -13.14
CA ARG A 10 -5.18 -18.93 -14.10
C ARG A 10 -3.89 -19.71 -13.88
N PRO A 11 -3.81 -20.96 -14.36
CA PRO A 11 -2.57 -21.70 -14.36
C PRO A 11 -1.44 -20.92 -15.04
N SER A 12 -0.29 -20.84 -14.38
CA SER A 12 0.85 -20.12 -14.95
C SER A 12 1.45 -20.88 -16.13
N GLY A 13 1.60 -20.17 -17.25
CA GLY A 13 2.31 -20.67 -18.42
C GLY A 13 3.85 -20.54 -18.32
N ARG A 14 4.34 -19.87 -17.30
CA ARG A 14 5.78 -19.64 -17.11
C ARG A 14 6.47 -20.85 -16.49
N PRO A 15 7.65 -21.23 -16.98
CA PRO A 15 8.42 -22.31 -16.37
C PRO A 15 8.93 -21.91 -14.97
N VAL A 16 9.14 -22.89 -14.12
CA VAL A 16 9.81 -22.70 -12.83
C VAL A 16 11.24 -22.20 -13.07
N PRO A 17 11.66 -21.08 -12.44
CA PRO A 17 13.01 -20.55 -12.60
C PRO A 17 14.08 -21.54 -12.17
N GLY A 18 15.23 -21.53 -12.86
CA GLY A 18 16.38 -22.36 -12.48
C GLY A 18 17.00 -21.88 -11.16
N ALA A 19 17.00 -22.73 -10.15
CA ALA A 19 17.49 -22.42 -8.80
C ALA A 19 18.92 -21.86 -8.79
N THR A 20 19.85 -22.51 -9.52
CA THR A 20 21.25 -22.07 -9.61
C THR A 20 21.36 -20.67 -10.23
N ALA A 21 20.63 -20.41 -11.31
CA ALA A 21 20.68 -19.11 -11.98
C ALA A 21 20.21 -17.97 -11.07
N VAL A 22 19.13 -18.19 -10.33
CA VAL A 22 18.62 -17.19 -9.37
C VAL A 22 19.66 -16.85 -8.28
N VAL A 23 20.29 -17.88 -7.69
CA VAL A 23 21.31 -17.69 -6.65
C VAL A 23 22.58 -17.02 -7.21
N GLU A 24 23.01 -17.39 -8.41
CA GLU A 24 24.17 -16.78 -9.09
C GLU A 24 23.92 -15.32 -9.45
N ASP A 25 22.75 -14.98 -9.98
CA ASP A 25 22.36 -13.61 -10.34
C ASP A 25 22.32 -12.71 -9.10
N LEU A 26 21.71 -13.18 -8.01
CA LEU A 26 21.67 -12.43 -6.74
C LEU A 26 23.08 -12.28 -6.12
N GLY A 27 23.90 -13.33 -6.19
CA GLY A 27 25.30 -13.28 -5.76
C GLY A 27 26.13 -12.29 -6.59
N ALA A 28 25.89 -12.18 -7.89
CA ALA A 28 26.52 -11.18 -8.75
C ALA A 28 26.07 -9.76 -8.42
N ALA A 29 24.77 -9.54 -8.17
CA ALA A 29 24.23 -8.26 -7.73
C ALA A 29 24.82 -7.79 -6.39
N LEU A 30 24.99 -8.71 -5.44
CA LEU A 30 25.63 -8.42 -4.16
C LEU A 30 27.10 -7.97 -4.36
N ARG A 31 27.88 -8.69 -5.17
CA ARG A 31 29.28 -8.29 -5.46
C ARG A 31 29.38 -6.91 -6.13
N LEU A 32 28.46 -6.57 -7.02
CA LEU A 32 28.40 -5.23 -7.62
C LEU A 32 28.11 -4.14 -6.56
N ALA A 33 27.22 -4.40 -5.62
CA ALA A 33 26.91 -3.49 -4.53
C ALA A 33 28.10 -3.34 -3.54
N GLU A 34 28.78 -4.44 -3.22
CA GLU A 34 30.00 -4.45 -2.39
C GLU A 34 31.15 -3.66 -3.06
N GLY A 35 31.30 -3.81 -4.38
CA GLY A 35 32.34 -3.15 -5.17
C GLY A 35 32.03 -1.68 -5.53
N ALA A 36 30.81 -1.20 -5.28
CA ALA A 36 30.41 0.16 -5.63
C ALA A 36 31.13 1.26 -4.80
N ARG A 37 31.82 0.91 -3.75
CA ARG A 37 32.76 1.78 -3.04
C ARG A 37 34.08 1.85 -3.81
N GLY A 38 34.42 3.01 -4.35
CA GLY A 38 35.72 3.26 -4.94
C GLY A 38 36.81 3.49 -3.89
N ASP A 39 38.04 3.06 -4.18
CA ASP A 39 39.21 3.22 -3.32
C ASP A 39 39.54 4.71 -3.01
N GLY A 40 38.92 5.66 -3.73
CA GLY A 40 39.12 7.12 -3.57
C GLY A 40 37.98 7.84 -2.84
N GLY A 41 37.09 7.14 -2.12
CA GLY A 41 35.96 7.75 -1.40
C GLY A 41 34.75 8.13 -2.28
N GLY A 42 34.75 7.77 -3.56
CA GLY A 42 33.62 7.92 -4.48
C GLY A 42 32.68 6.72 -4.47
N VAL A 43 31.49 6.87 -5.06
CA VAL A 43 30.52 5.79 -5.30
C VAL A 43 30.33 5.56 -6.79
N ASP A 44 30.44 4.31 -7.22
CA ASP A 44 30.15 3.88 -8.58
C ASP A 44 28.63 3.71 -8.78
N LEU A 45 28.01 4.72 -9.41
CA LEU A 45 26.56 4.75 -9.67
C LEU A 45 26.15 3.70 -10.71
N ASP A 46 27.02 3.38 -11.66
CA ASP A 46 26.73 2.40 -12.70
C ASP A 46 26.73 0.98 -12.11
N ALA A 47 27.64 0.69 -11.18
CA ALA A 47 27.64 -0.55 -10.43
C ALA A 47 26.37 -0.71 -9.59
N LEU A 48 25.94 0.34 -8.84
CA LEU A 48 24.68 0.32 -8.10
C LEU A 48 23.46 0.16 -9.00
N GLY A 49 23.44 0.85 -10.15
CA GLY A 49 22.38 0.73 -11.15
C GLY A 49 22.28 -0.69 -11.72
N SER A 50 23.42 -1.29 -12.05
CA SER A 50 23.50 -2.68 -12.56
C SER A 50 23.06 -3.70 -11.50
N ALA A 51 23.47 -3.51 -10.24
CA ALA A 51 23.01 -4.33 -9.11
C ALA A 51 21.50 -4.24 -8.94
N ALA A 52 20.92 -3.03 -8.99
CA ALA A 52 19.47 -2.84 -8.88
C ALA A 52 18.72 -3.57 -9.98
N GLN A 53 19.15 -3.45 -11.24
CA GLN A 53 18.54 -4.16 -12.37
C GLN A 53 18.60 -5.69 -12.21
N ALA A 54 19.71 -6.23 -11.70
CA ALA A 54 19.84 -7.66 -11.47
C ALA A 54 18.88 -8.18 -10.41
N VAL A 55 18.73 -7.44 -9.30
CA VAL A 55 17.79 -7.78 -8.23
C VAL A 55 16.34 -7.62 -8.69
N GLU A 56 16.00 -6.58 -9.46
CA GLU A 56 14.66 -6.40 -10.05
C GLU A 56 14.29 -7.56 -10.99
N ARG A 57 15.24 -8.06 -11.80
CA ARG A 57 15.03 -9.26 -12.61
C ARG A 57 14.79 -10.51 -11.76
N ALA A 58 15.58 -10.70 -10.70
CA ALA A 58 15.39 -11.80 -9.76
C ALA A 58 14.01 -11.75 -9.07
N ASP A 59 13.58 -10.55 -8.60
CA ASP A 59 12.24 -10.38 -8.06
C ASP A 59 11.15 -10.77 -9.08
N SER A 60 11.28 -10.32 -10.32
CA SER A 60 10.32 -10.61 -11.39
C SER A 60 10.15 -12.11 -11.63
N VAL A 61 11.25 -12.89 -11.72
CA VAL A 61 11.15 -14.33 -11.94
C VAL A 61 10.70 -15.12 -10.72
N LEU A 62 10.88 -14.56 -9.52
CA LEU A 62 10.45 -15.17 -8.25
C LEU A 62 9.00 -14.84 -7.86
N ARG A 63 8.27 -14.04 -8.61
CA ARG A 63 6.85 -13.74 -8.39
C ARG A 63 5.97 -14.93 -8.77
N GLY A 64 4.82 -15.03 -8.11
CA GLY A 64 3.76 -15.99 -8.41
C GLY A 64 4.12 -17.45 -8.10
N PRO A 65 3.24 -18.40 -8.45
CA PRO A 65 3.43 -19.82 -8.18
C PRO A 65 4.74 -20.42 -8.70
N PRO A 66 5.25 -20.09 -9.91
CA PRO A 66 6.54 -20.62 -10.38
C PRO A 66 7.74 -20.20 -9.53
N GLY A 67 7.74 -18.95 -9.04
CA GLY A 67 8.78 -18.44 -8.13
C GLY A 67 8.74 -19.14 -6.77
N VAL A 68 7.55 -19.35 -6.22
CA VAL A 68 7.36 -20.11 -4.98
C VAL A 68 7.84 -21.56 -5.15
N ALA A 69 7.51 -22.21 -6.29
CA ALA A 69 8.00 -23.55 -6.59
C ALA A 69 9.53 -23.62 -6.64
N CYS A 70 10.19 -22.60 -7.21
CA CYS A 70 11.65 -22.49 -7.21
C CYS A 70 12.21 -22.39 -5.79
N LEU A 71 11.66 -21.50 -4.96
CA LEU A 71 12.13 -21.26 -3.59
C LEU A 71 11.93 -22.47 -2.67
N LEU A 72 10.81 -23.19 -2.81
CA LEU A 72 10.48 -24.37 -2.02
C LEU A 72 11.14 -25.66 -2.55
N GLY A 73 11.69 -25.64 -3.77
CA GLY A 73 12.40 -26.76 -4.36
C GLY A 73 13.62 -27.21 -3.53
N ALA A 74 14.04 -28.46 -3.70
CA ALA A 74 15.17 -29.07 -2.97
C ALA A 74 15.09 -28.88 -1.43
N GLY A 75 13.87 -28.97 -0.85
CA GLY A 75 13.67 -28.84 0.60
C GLY A 75 13.94 -27.43 1.14
N GLY A 76 13.84 -26.40 0.31
CA GLY A 76 14.02 -24.98 0.72
C GLY A 76 15.47 -24.51 0.74
N ASP A 77 16.43 -25.23 0.14
CA ASP A 77 17.83 -24.79 0.06
C ASP A 77 17.96 -23.45 -0.68
N VAL A 78 17.21 -23.30 -1.79
CA VAL A 78 17.19 -22.06 -2.57
C VAL A 78 16.66 -20.89 -1.71
N LEU A 79 15.59 -21.12 -0.98
CA LEU A 79 14.99 -20.13 -0.09
C LEU A 79 16.00 -19.66 0.98
N ARG A 80 16.77 -20.60 1.59
CA ARG A 80 17.80 -20.24 2.57
C ARG A 80 18.90 -19.41 1.94
N SER A 81 19.43 -19.84 0.78
CA SER A 81 20.48 -19.12 0.06
C SER A 81 20.04 -17.70 -0.33
N VAL A 82 18.82 -17.53 -0.83
CA VAL A 82 18.26 -16.22 -1.18
C VAL A 82 18.12 -15.35 0.06
N ALA A 83 17.65 -15.89 1.19
CA ALA A 83 17.52 -15.15 2.45
C ALA A 83 18.89 -14.66 2.96
N GLU A 84 19.91 -15.52 2.98
CA GLU A 84 21.28 -15.19 3.41
C GLU A 84 21.93 -14.11 2.54
N ILE A 85 21.81 -14.23 1.21
CA ILE A 85 22.33 -13.21 0.27
C ILE A 85 21.64 -11.88 0.51
N SER A 86 20.32 -11.88 0.70
CA SER A 86 19.54 -10.67 0.93
C SER A 86 19.88 -9.99 2.26
N GLU A 87 20.15 -10.76 3.32
CA GLU A 87 20.59 -10.24 4.61
C GLU A 87 21.96 -9.55 4.49
N ARG A 88 22.92 -10.18 3.80
CA ARG A 88 24.23 -9.58 3.52
C ARG A 88 24.11 -8.28 2.74
N ALA A 89 23.26 -8.25 1.70
CA ALA A 89 23.01 -7.05 0.92
C ALA A 89 22.44 -5.92 1.79
N GLY A 90 21.55 -6.23 2.72
CA GLY A 90 21.03 -5.28 3.70
C GLY A 90 22.12 -4.64 4.54
N LEU A 91 23.11 -5.41 5.00
CA LEU A 91 24.25 -4.90 5.77
C LEU A 91 25.16 -3.99 4.93
N VAL A 92 25.43 -4.37 3.67
CA VAL A 92 26.23 -3.56 2.72
C VAL A 92 25.58 -2.20 2.49
N LEU A 93 24.27 -2.20 2.22
CA LEU A 93 23.51 -0.96 1.97
C LEU A 93 23.42 -0.08 3.21
N ALA A 94 23.23 -0.66 4.40
CA ALA A 94 23.22 0.09 5.65
C ALA A 94 24.60 0.74 5.93
N SER A 95 25.70 0.04 5.63
CA SER A 95 27.04 0.60 5.75
C SER A 95 27.27 1.76 4.79
N LEU A 96 26.86 1.63 3.53
CA LEU A 96 26.97 2.70 2.54
C LEU A 96 26.15 3.93 2.92
N GLU A 97 24.91 3.75 3.42
CA GLU A 97 24.09 4.87 3.92
C GLU A 97 24.74 5.57 5.12
N ALA A 98 25.32 4.82 6.06
CA ALA A 98 26.01 5.38 7.21
C ALA A 98 27.22 6.24 6.81
N ASP A 99 27.95 5.84 5.77
CA ASP A 99 29.07 6.61 5.24
C ASP A 99 28.63 7.90 4.57
N LEU A 100 27.53 7.85 3.83
CA LEU A 100 26.92 9.04 3.23
C LEU A 100 26.40 10.01 4.29
N ASP A 101 25.73 9.49 5.33
CA ASP A 101 25.19 10.31 6.41
C ASP A 101 26.29 10.98 7.24
N GLN A 102 27.49 10.35 7.34
CA GLN A 102 28.64 10.86 8.06
C GLN A 102 29.61 11.69 7.19
N GLY A 103 29.25 11.90 5.90
CA GLY A 103 30.09 12.65 4.98
C GLY A 103 31.40 11.97 4.62
N ARG A 104 31.56 10.66 4.88
CA ARG A 104 32.75 9.89 4.50
C ARG A 104 32.84 9.61 3.01
N VAL A 105 31.74 9.80 2.31
CA VAL A 105 31.62 9.71 0.85
C VAL A 105 31.16 11.06 0.34
N GLU A 106 32.00 11.71 -0.47
CA GLU A 106 31.63 12.97 -1.11
C GLU A 106 30.92 12.72 -2.42
N VAL A 107 29.72 13.29 -2.56
CA VAL A 107 28.94 13.25 -3.78
C VAL A 107 28.53 14.66 -4.17
N GLY A 108 28.84 15.08 -5.40
CA GLY A 108 28.43 16.39 -5.89
C GLY A 108 26.89 16.51 -5.97
N PRO A 109 26.33 17.72 -5.89
CA PRO A 109 24.88 17.94 -5.79
C PRO A 109 24.04 17.26 -6.91
N VAL A 110 24.56 17.23 -8.14
CA VAL A 110 23.88 16.58 -9.28
C VAL A 110 23.89 15.06 -9.15
N ALA A 111 24.99 14.49 -8.67
CA ALA A 111 25.13 13.04 -8.45
C ALA A 111 24.38 12.56 -7.20
N GLN A 112 24.13 13.44 -6.22
CA GLN A 112 23.43 13.12 -4.98
C GLN A 112 22.01 12.57 -5.23
N GLU A 113 21.27 13.20 -6.13
CA GLU A 113 19.91 12.75 -6.45
C GLU A 113 19.91 11.41 -7.21
N ALA A 114 20.84 11.23 -8.15
CA ALA A 114 21.04 9.96 -8.85
C ALA A 114 21.41 8.83 -7.89
N LEU A 115 22.27 9.11 -6.91
CA LEU A 115 22.67 8.17 -5.87
C LEU A 115 21.48 7.79 -4.98
N ASN A 116 20.69 8.76 -4.53
CA ASN A 116 19.50 8.51 -3.73
C ASN A 116 18.52 7.62 -4.50
N ALA A 117 18.29 7.89 -5.77
CA ALA A 117 17.41 7.09 -6.62
C ALA A 117 17.93 5.65 -6.80
N ALA A 118 19.23 5.46 -7.04
CA ALA A 118 19.85 4.14 -7.15
C ALA A 118 19.76 3.34 -5.85
N LEU A 119 20.02 3.97 -4.72
CA LEU A 119 19.92 3.33 -3.39
C LEU A 119 18.48 2.94 -3.07
N VAL A 120 17.50 3.77 -3.39
CA VAL A 120 16.08 3.45 -3.20
C VAL A 120 15.70 2.22 -4.01
N ARG A 121 16.02 2.19 -5.31
CA ARG A 121 15.73 1.05 -6.20
C ARG A 121 16.38 -0.23 -5.70
N LEU A 122 17.64 -0.16 -5.33
CA LEU A 122 18.40 -1.33 -4.85
C LEU A 122 17.82 -1.87 -3.54
N LYS A 123 17.46 -0.98 -2.60
CA LYS A 123 16.80 -1.36 -1.34
C LYS A 123 15.42 -1.96 -1.55
N ASP A 124 14.64 -1.42 -2.49
CA ASP A 124 13.32 -1.95 -2.84
C ASP A 124 13.46 -3.36 -3.45
N GLY A 125 14.39 -3.55 -4.37
CA GLY A 125 14.65 -4.86 -4.99
C GLY A 125 15.08 -5.91 -3.95
N TRP A 126 16.05 -5.61 -3.09
CA TRP A 126 16.49 -6.54 -2.03
C TRP A 126 15.40 -6.81 -1.00
N TRP A 127 14.56 -5.83 -0.69
CA TRP A 127 13.40 -6.04 0.16
C TRP A 127 12.39 -6.99 -0.50
N ALA A 128 12.04 -6.74 -1.76
CA ALA A 128 11.11 -7.58 -2.51
C ALA A 128 11.60 -9.04 -2.53
N VAL A 129 12.87 -9.29 -2.86
CA VAL A 129 13.42 -10.66 -2.89
C VAL A 129 13.51 -11.26 -1.48
N GLY A 130 14.17 -10.56 -0.54
CA GLY A 130 14.52 -11.10 0.78
C GLY A 130 13.38 -11.11 1.79
N ARG A 131 12.36 -10.30 1.59
CA ARG A 131 11.19 -10.23 2.48
C ARG A 131 9.93 -10.74 1.76
N ASP A 132 9.53 -10.12 0.66
CA ASP A 132 8.26 -10.47 0.05
C ASP A 132 8.30 -11.90 -0.51
N ARG A 133 9.27 -12.23 -1.39
CA ARG A 133 9.33 -13.58 -1.99
C ARG A 133 9.64 -14.66 -0.97
N VAL A 134 10.63 -14.44 -0.09
CA VAL A 134 11.04 -15.40 0.94
C VAL A 134 9.92 -15.64 1.95
N ASN A 135 9.26 -14.58 2.46
CA ASN A 135 8.20 -14.74 3.44
C ASN A 135 6.92 -15.33 2.82
N ALA A 136 6.56 -14.96 1.57
CA ALA A 136 5.45 -15.58 0.86
C ALA A 136 5.67 -17.09 0.69
N ALA A 137 6.87 -17.52 0.27
CA ALA A 137 7.19 -18.93 0.14
C ALA A 137 7.15 -19.68 1.49
N ARG A 138 7.69 -19.08 2.57
CA ARG A 138 7.59 -19.64 3.93
C ARG A 138 6.14 -19.80 4.38
N ALA A 139 5.34 -18.76 4.18
CA ALA A 139 3.94 -18.74 4.56
C ALA A 139 3.10 -19.78 3.79
N ILE A 140 3.40 -19.99 2.49
CA ILE A 140 2.76 -21.04 1.68
C ILE A 140 3.21 -22.43 2.16
N ALA A 141 4.49 -22.61 2.48
CA ALA A 141 4.96 -23.87 3.07
C ALA A 141 4.26 -24.19 4.40
N GLU A 142 4.08 -23.18 5.26
CA GLU A 142 3.32 -23.30 6.52
C GLU A 142 1.86 -23.69 6.27
N LEU A 143 1.16 -23.02 5.34
CA LEU A 143 -0.21 -23.38 4.96
C LEU A 143 -0.32 -24.80 4.40
N ALA A 144 0.72 -25.26 3.68
CA ALA A 144 0.82 -26.61 3.18
C ALA A 144 1.21 -27.66 4.24
N GLY A 145 1.49 -27.25 5.47
CA GLY A 145 1.96 -28.14 6.53
C GLY A 145 3.39 -28.66 6.32
N MET A 146 4.20 -27.96 5.53
CA MET A 146 5.61 -28.30 5.31
C MET A 146 6.49 -27.81 6.45
N HIS A 147 7.50 -28.56 6.80
CA HIS A 147 8.57 -28.16 7.72
C HIS A 147 9.83 -27.83 6.91
N LEU A 148 10.25 -26.55 6.94
CA LEU A 148 11.45 -26.07 6.23
C LEU A 148 12.74 -26.19 7.08
N ASP A 149 12.59 -26.32 8.41
CA ASP A 149 13.69 -26.37 9.37
C ASP A 149 13.76 -27.77 10.01
N GLY A 150 14.88 -28.47 9.80
CA GLY A 150 15.16 -29.76 10.46
C GLY A 150 15.76 -30.84 9.56
N PRO A 151 16.40 -31.89 10.14
CA PRO A 151 17.04 -32.98 9.38
C PRO A 151 16.06 -33.93 8.68
N HIS A 152 14.76 -33.80 8.88
CA HIS A 152 13.71 -34.57 8.23
C HIS A 152 12.96 -33.72 7.19
N HIS A 153 13.61 -33.46 6.05
CA HIS A 153 12.98 -32.97 4.82
C HIS A 153 12.08 -34.05 4.20
N GLY A 154 11.11 -34.53 4.94
CA GLY A 154 10.23 -35.60 4.53
C GLY A 154 8.78 -35.20 4.52
N ALA A 155 8.11 -35.55 3.45
CA ALA A 155 6.69 -35.37 3.22
C ALA A 155 5.83 -35.85 4.41
N SER A 156 5.42 -34.93 5.27
CA SER A 156 4.46 -35.20 6.33
C SER A 156 3.14 -34.42 6.18
N GLY A 157 3.04 -33.56 5.16
CA GLY A 157 1.85 -32.79 4.87
C GLY A 157 0.93 -33.45 3.82
N PRO A 158 -0.29 -32.96 3.66
CA PRO A 158 -1.27 -33.50 2.70
C PRO A 158 -0.85 -33.38 1.23
N TYR A 159 0.20 -32.61 0.95
CA TYR A 159 0.73 -32.34 -0.40
C TYR A 159 2.05 -33.07 -0.70
N GLY A 160 2.39 -34.11 0.06
CA GLY A 160 3.62 -34.88 -0.17
C GLY A 160 4.89 -34.05 0.01
N PRO A 161 5.83 -34.04 -0.98
CA PRO A 161 7.08 -33.27 -0.88
C PRO A 161 6.88 -31.74 -1.01
N GLY A 162 5.66 -31.30 -1.29
CA GLY A 162 5.25 -29.90 -1.39
C GLY A 162 4.10 -29.70 -2.37
N PRO A 163 3.39 -28.56 -2.26
CA PRO A 163 2.29 -28.25 -3.17
C PRO A 163 2.84 -27.99 -4.58
N THR A 164 2.19 -28.54 -5.58
CA THR A 164 2.50 -28.34 -7.01
C THR A 164 1.21 -28.10 -7.79
N GLY A 165 1.30 -27.54 -8.99
CA GLY A 165 0.16 -27.30 -9.87
C GLY A 165 -1.01 -26.58 -9.16
N PRO A 166 -2.25 -27.09 -9.30
CA PRO A 166 -3.43 -26.46 -8.74
C PRO A 166 -3.37 -26.17 -7.23
N ALA A 167 -2.78 -27.07 -6.45
CA ALA A 167 -2.63 -26.85 -5.01
C ALA A 167 -1.72 -25.65 -4.68
N LEU A 168 -0.62 -25.51 -5.40
CA LEU A 168 0.29 -24.37 -5.23
C LEU A 168 -0.37 -23.06 -5.65
N GLU A 169 -1.09 -23.06 -6.77
CA GLU A 169 -1.80 -21.87 -7.27
C GLU A 169 -2.88 -21.41 -6.29
N ALA A 170 -3.66 -22.34 -5.73
CA ALA A 170 -4.67 -22.04 -4.76
C ALA A 170 -4.08 -21.55 -3.41
N LEU A 171 -3.04 -22.21 -2.90
CA LEU A 171 -2.36 -21.78 -1.69
C LEU A 171 -1.67 -20.42 -1.86
N TRP A 172 -1.11 -20.14 -3.05
CA TRP A 172 -0.59 -18.81 -3.38
C TRP A 172 -1.71 -17.76 -3.38
N SER A 173 -2.86 -18.04 -3.99
CA SER A 173 -4.00 -17.12 -4.00
C SER A 173 -4.51 -16.83 -2.59
N ILE A 174 -4.58 -17.85 -1.71
CA ILE A 174 -4.94 -17.71 -0.31
C ILE A 174 -3.89 -16.86 0.44
N GLN A 175 -2.59 -17.12 0.21
CA GLN A 175 -1.51 -16.35 0.83
C GLN A 175 -1.54 -14.89 0.41
N VAL A 176 -1.75 -14.59 -0.87
CA VAL A 176 -1.86 -13.21 -1.38
C VAL A 176 -3.05 -12.50 -0.73
N ALA A 177 -4.20 -13.18 -0.60
CA ALA A 177 -5.36 -12.62 0.07
C ALA A 177 -5.10 -12.35 1.56
N LEU A 178 -4.47 -13.27 2.29
CA LEU A 178 -4.10 -13.09 3.70
C LEU A 178 -3.09 -11.94 3.89
N ALA A 179 -2.07 -11.85 3.05
CA ALA A 179 -1.10 -10.75 3.08
C ALA A 179 -1.75 -9.40 2.75
N GLY A 180 -2.71 -9.38 1.82
CA GLY A 180 -3.51 -8.19 1.51
C GLY A 180 -4.38 -7.76 2.69
N ILE A 181 -5.08 -8.69 3.35
CA ILE A 181 -5.87 -8.43 4.57
C ILE A 181 -4.98 -7.83 5.66
N ASP A 182 -3.82 -8.44 5.95
CA ASP A 182 -2.88 -7.98 6.99
C ASP A 182 -2.48 -6.50 6.78
N ARG A 183 -2.17 -6.12 5.55
CA ARG A 183 -1.83 -4.72 5.22
C ARG A 183 -3.01 -3.77 5.31
N LEU A 184 -4.22 -4.26 5.06
CA LEU A 184 -5.45 -3.47 5.12
C LEU A 184 -6.07 -3.42 6.53
N GLU A 185 -5.61 -4.22 7.50
CA GLU A 185 -6.10 -4.18 8.89
C GLU A 185 -5.95 -2.81 9.56
N VAL A 186 -4.99 -1.99 9.11
CA VAL A 186 -4.89 -0.59 9.54
C VAL A 186 -6.18 0.23 9.25
N ARG A 187 -6.98 -0.23 8.31
CA ARG A 187 -8.27 0.38 7.91
C ARG A 187 -9.47 -0.17 8.67
N GLY A 188 -9.38 -1.39 9.19
CA GLY A 188 -10.44 -2.03 9.97
C GLY A 188 -9.96 -3.34 10.55
N ARG A 189 -10.00 -3.48 11.87
CA ARG A 189 -9.46 -4.62 12.62
C ARG A 189 -10.47 -5.30 13.54
N ASP A 190 -11.74 -4.90 13.45
CA ASP A 190 -12.78 -5.45 14.34
C ASP A 190 -13.09 -6.91 14.01
N SER A 191 -13.03 -7.24 12.72
CA SER A 191 -13.14 -8.61 12.25
C SER A 191 -12.49 -8.76 10.87
N ALA A 192 -12.10 -9.98 10.54
CA ALA A 192 -11.63 -10.34 9.21
C ALA A 192 -12.22 -11.68 8.78
N GLY A 193 -12.27 -11.90 7.46
CA GLY A 193 -12.68 -13.19 6.92
C GLY A 193 -12.12 -13.42 5.52
N ILE A 194 -12.02 -14.69 5.18
CA ILE A 194 -11.61 -15.16 3.87
C ILE A 194 -12.58 -16.26 3.41
N HIS A 195 -13.00 -16.18 2.18
CA HIS A 195 -13.82 -17.17 1.50
C HIS A 195 -13.03 -17.78 0.36
N VAL A 196 -13.06 -19.09 0.25
CA VAL A 196 -12.41 -19.87 -0.80
C VAL A 196 -13.49 -20.69 -1.52
N LEU A 197 -13.78 -20.32 -2.77
CA LEU A 197 -14.65 -21.07 -3.64
C LEU A 197 -13.80 -21.98 -4.52
N ILE A 198 -13.97 -23.31 -4.36
CA ILE A 198 -13.20 -24.32 -5.09
C ILE A 198 -14.13 -25.05 -6.03
N HIS A 199 -13.77 -25.13 -7.30
CA HIS A 199 -14.45 -25.95 -8.29
C HIS A 199 -13.47 -26.94 -8.94
N GLY A 200 -13.97 -27.90 -9.70
CA GLY A 200 -13.14 -28.91 -10.37
C GLY A 200 -12.47 -29.91 -9.42
N HIS A 201 -12.82 -29.89 -8.13
CA HIS A 201 -12.22 -30.76 -7.10
C HIS A 201 -12.65 -32.23 -7.21
N GLY A 202 -13.74 -32.57 -7.91
CA GLY A 202 -14.17 -33.95 -8.14
C GLY A 202 -14.49 -34.77 -6.88
N LEU A 203 -14.57 -34.16 -5.69
CA LEU A 203 -14.92 -34.85 -4.45
C LEU A 203 -16.41 -35.15 -4.41
N ASP A 204 -16.76 -36.38 -4.02
CA ASP A 204 -18.15 -36.78 -3.74
C ASP A 204 -18.48 -36.49 -2.27
N PRO A 205 -19.48 -35.61 -1.98
CA PRO A 205 -19.91 -35.32 -0.62
C PRO A 205 -20.38 -36.55 0.18
N THR A 206 -20.76 -37.64 -0.51
CA THR A 206 -21.21 -38.90 0.13
C THR A 206 -20.08 -39.88 0.38
N ASP A 207 -18.89 -39.63 -0.12
CA ASP A 207 -17.70 -40.47 0.10
C ASP A 207 -17.40 -40.57 1.60
N PRO A 208 -17.17 -41.80 2.14
CA PRO A 208 -16.79 -42.00 3.54
C PRO A 208 -15.56 -41.22 4.00
N ALA A 209 -14.68 -40.80 3.12
CA ALA A 209 -13.53 -39.93 3.44
C ALA A 209 -13.89 -38.45 3.46
N VAL A 210 -14.94 -38.03 2.76
CA VAL A 210 -15.35 -36.61 2.62
C VAL A 210 -16.48 -36.27 3.58
N ALA A 211 -17.51 -37.11 3.68
CA ALA A 211 -18.70 -36.87 4.48
C ALA A 211 -18.43 -36.49 5.96
N PRO A 212 -17.46 -37.12 6.68
CA PRO A 212 -17.14 -36.72 8.04
C PRO A 212 -16.51 -35.31 8.12
N LEU A 213 -15.78 -34.88 7.09
CA LEU A 213 -15.15 -33.56 7.03
C LEU A 213 -16.15 -32.45 6.76
N LEU A 214 -17.25 -32.76 6.09
CA LEU A 214 -18.39 -31.88 5.91
C LEU A 214 -19.19 -31.77 7.22
N GLY A 215 -19.66 -32.88 7.75
CA GLY A 215 -20.30 -33.00 9.07
C GLY A 215 -21.32 -31.88 9.35
N ALA A 216 -21.24 -31.32 10.57
CA ALA A 216 -22.11 -30.22 10.99
C ALA A 216 -21.78 -28.87 10.32
N ARG A 217 -20.63 -28.76 9.65
CA ARG A 217 -20.16 -27.51 9.02
C ARG A 217 -21.09 -27.01 7.90
N VAL A 218 -21.79 -27.92 7.22
CA VAL A 218 -22.74 -27.57 6.14
C VAL A 218 -24.06 -27.02 6.65
N HIS A 219 -24.33 -27.16 7.95
CA HIS A 219 -25.59 -26.75 8.58
C HIS A 219 -25.46 -25.51 9.46
N ASP A 220 -24.28 -24.87 9.53
CA ASP A 220 -24.12 -23.63 10.29
C ASP A 220 -24.97 -22.49 9.67
N PRO A 221 -26.06 -22.04 10.35
CA PRO A 221 -26.98 -21.06 9.77
C PRO A 221 -26.40 -19.65 9.73
N LEU A 222 -25.32 -19.39 10.45
CA LEU A 222 -24.69 -18.07 10.57
C LEU A 222 -23.46 -17.91 9.68
N PHE A 223 -23.08 -18.98 8.98
CA PHE A 223 -21.91 -18.97 8.10
C PHE A 223 -20.66 -18.42 8.85
N THR A 224 -20.40 -18.97 10.05
CA THR A 224 -19.25 -18.62 10.88
C THR A 224 -17.97 -19.30 10.40
N SER A 225 -16.87 -19.13 11.14
CA SER A 225 -15.58 -19.74 10.76
C SER A 225 -15.69 -21.25 10.61
N LEU A 226 -15.04 -21.80 9.58
CA LEU A 226 -15.09 -23.22 9.19
C LEU A 226 -16.42 -23.69 8.59
N ALA A 227 -17.42 -22.83 8.43
CA ALA A 227 -18.64 -23.21 7.70
C ALA A 227 -18.33 -23.61 6.26
N VAL A 228 -19.06 -24.59 5.74
CA VAL A 228 -18.91 -25.12 4.39
C VAL A 228 -20.25 -25.15 3.69
N ARG A 229 -20.24 -24.92 2.37
CA ARG A 229 -21.38 -25.20 1.49
C ARG A 229 -20.90 -25.98 0.27
N VAL A 230 -21.79 -26.76 -0.31
CA VAL A 230 -21.54 -27.59 -1.50
C VAL A 230 -22.52 -27.17 -2.61
N PRO A 231 -22.43 -25.94 -3.12
CA PRO A 231 -23.33 -25.48 -4.16
C PRO A 231 -22.82 -25.91 -5.54
N GLU A 232 -23.69 -26.48 -6.37
CA GLU A 232 -23.48 -26.62 -7.82
C GLU A 232 -22.13 -27.27 -8.21
N GLY A 233 -21.68 -28.25 -7.42
CA GLY A 233 -20.40 -28.94 -7.66
C GLY A 233 -19.15 -28.16 -7.22
N CYS A 234 -19.34 -27.06 -6.52
CA CYS A 234 -18.27 -26.31 -5.85
C CYS A 234 -18.19 -26.63 -4.37
N LEU A 235 -17.04 -26.34 -3.75
CA LEU A 235 -16.88 -26.23 -2.29
C LEU A 235 -16.69 -24.76 -1.94
N SER A 236 -17.57 -24.24 -1.10
CA SER A 236 -17.48 -22.90 -0.52
C SER A 236 -17.04 -23.02 0.93
N LEU A 237 -15.81 -22.60 1.25
CA LEU A 237 -15.26 -22.63 2.59
C LEU A 237 -15.07 -21.19 3.06
N VAL A 238 -15.41 -20.92 4.34
CA VAL A 238 -15.20 -19.61 4.95
C VAL A 238 -14.44 -19.75 6.26
N TYR A 239 -13.50 -18.82 6.47
CA TYR A 239 -12.76 -18.67 7.72
C TYR A 239 -12.95 -17.24 8.20
N LYS A 240 -13.30 -17.07 9.46
CA LYS A 240 -13.64 -15.77 10.05
C LYS A 240 -13.01 -15.61 11.44
N ALA A 241 -12.55 -14.41 11.72
CA ALA A 241 -12.08 -13.97 13.01
C ALA A 241 -12.81 -12.68 13.40
N ALA A 242 -13.14 -12.53 14.67
CA ALA A 242 -13.72 -11.33 15.23
C ALA A 242 -13.09 -11.12 16.61
N ALA A 243 -12.05 -10.30 16.66
CA ALA A 243 -11.38 -9.88 17.89
C ALA A 243 -11.90 -8.49 18.25
N GLU A 244 -12.69 -8.38 19.31
CA GLU A 244 -13.33 -7.13 19.72
C GLU A 244 -12.31 -6.02 20.05
N ILE A 245 -11.11 -6.38 20.54
CA ILE A 245 -9.96 -5.49 20.73
C ILE A 245 -8.70 -6.32 20.49
N GLY A 246 -8.28 -6.51 19.25
CA GLY A 246 -7.06 -7.23 18.89
C GLY A 246 -5.92 -6.29 18.51
N GLU A 247 -4.70 -6.82 18.55
CA GLU A 247 -3.55 -6.18 17.93
C GLU A 247 -3.58 -6.38 16.42
N LEU A 248 -2.86 -5.54 15.66
CA LEU A 248 -2.70 -5.74 14.22
C LEU A 248 -2.00 -7.07 13.94
N GLY A 249 -2.61 -7.91 13.10
CA GLY A 249 -2.14 -9.25 12.75
C GLY A 249 -2.86 -10.39 13.45
N ASP A 250 -3.58 -10.15 14.57
CA ASP A 250 -4.27 -11.21 15.33
C ASP A 250 -5.35 -11.92 14.50
N ASN A 251 -6.15 -11.15 13.76
CA ASN A 251 -7.18 -11.72 12.89
C ASN A 251 -6.56 -12.61 11.81
N VAL A 252 -5.51 -12.14 11.15
CA VAL A 252 -4.83 -12.91 10.09
C VAL A 252 -4.15 -14.15 10.65
N ALA A 253 -3.55 -14.09 11.83
CA ALA A 253 -2.96 -15.25 12.51
C ALA A 253 -4.04 -16.33 12.82
N SER A 254 -5.22 -15.89 13.27
CA SER A 254 -6.37 -16.77 13.51
C SER A 254 -6.87 -17.42 12.22
N LEU A 255 -7.04 -16.64 11.13
CA LEU A 255 -7.44 -17.16 9.83
C LEU A 255 -6.42 -18.17 9.29
N ARG A 256 -5.14 -17.87 9.38
CA ARG A 256 -4.03 -18.74 8.96
C ARG A 256 -4.04 -20.08 9.68
N THR A 257 -4.27 -20.05 10.99
CA THR A 257 -4.37 -21.25 11.83
C THR A 257 -5.56 -22.12 11.43
N ALA A 258 -6.73 -21.52 11.20
CA ALA A 258 -7.93 -22.24 10.77
C ALA A 258 -7.76 -22.88 9.38
N ILE A 259 -7.20 -22.16 8.43
CA ILE A 259 -6.94 -22.63 7.06
C ILE A 259 -5.95 -23.81 7.07
N ARG A 260 -4.83 -23.68 7.76
CA ARG A 260 -3.80 -24.73 7.85
C ARG A 260 -4.34 -26.02 8.46
N SER A 261 -5.28 -25.89 9.39
CA SER A 261 -5.84 -27.03 10.13
C SER A 261 -7.06 -27.67 9.45
N ASP A 262 -7.47 -27.19 8.26
CA ASP A 262 -8.66 -27.73 7.58
C ASP A 262 -8.35 -28.88 6.64
N PRO A 263 -8.65 -30.13 7.01
CA PRO A 263 -8.37 -31.31 6.18
C PRO A 263 -9.25 -31.34 4.92
N LEU A 264 -10.44 -30.75 4.93
CA LEU A 264 -11.31 -30.70 3.75
C LEU A 264 -10.72 -29.77 2.69
N LEU A 265 -10.22 -28.61 3.08
CA LEU A 265 -9.52 -27.69 2.18
C LEU A 265 -8.30 -28.41 1.56
N ALA A 266 -7.47 -29.04 2.38
CA ALA A 266 -6.30 -29.74 1.92
C ALA A 266 -6.63 -30.87 0.92
N LEU A 267 -7.68 -31.65 1.20
CA LEU A 267 -8.15 -32.71 0.32
C LEU A 267 -8.66 -32.17 -1.03
N ALA A 268 -9.42 -31.06 -1.00
CA ALA A 268 -9.97 -30.44 -2.20
C ALA A 268 -8.86 -29.84 -3.08
N LEU A 269 -7.89 -29.14 -2.50
CA LEU A 269 -6.79 -28.53 -3.24
C LEU A 269 -5.78 -29.55 -3.78
N ALA A 270 -5.70 -30.75 -3.19
CA ALA A 270 -4.85 -31.83 -3.71
C ALA A 270 -5.39 -32.45 -5.01
N GLN A 271 -6.61 -32.13 -5.42
CA GLN A 271 -7.20 -32.69 -6.64
C GLN A 271 -6.62 -32.00 -7.90
N PRO A 272 -6.29 -32.75 -8.95
CA PRO A 272 -5.58 -32.21 -10.12
C PRO A 272 -6.38 -31.22 -10.97
N GLY A 273 -7.71 -31.19 -10.81
CA GLY A 273 -8.59 -30.25 -11.51
C GLY A 273 -9.05 -29.09 -10.66
N ALA A 274 -8.60 -28.99 -9.41
CA ALA A 274 -9.07 -27.97 -8.47
C ALA A 274 -8.62 -26.57 -8.91
N ALA A 275 -9.56 -25.62 -8.87
CA ALA A 275 -9.28 -24.20 -9.04
C ALA A 275 -9.98 -23.40 -7.95
N ALA A 276 -9.32 -22.37 -7.42
CA ALA A 276 -9.85 -21.57 -6.32
C ALA A 276 -10.04 -20.11 -6.74
N THR A 277 -11.16 -19.53 -6.31
CA THR A 277 -11.41 -18.09 -6.29
C THR A 277 -11.45 -17.66 -4.83
N VAL A 278 -10.70 -16.61 -4.48
CA VAL A 278 -10.52 -16.19 -3.09
C VAL A 278 -11.03 -14.77 -2.90
N ILE A 279 -11.87 -14.55 -1.88
CA ILE A 279 -12.35 -13.23 -1.45
C ILE A 279 -12.00 -13.06 0.02
N GLY A 280 -11.28 -11.99 0.36
CA GLY A 280 -10.91 -11.62 1.71
C GLY A 280 -11.44 -10.24 2.08
N HIS A 281 -11.64 -10.02 3.37
CA HIS A 281 -12.14 -8.75 3.89
C HIS A 281 -11.63 -8.49 5.30
N THR A 282 -11.35 -7.22 5.61
CA THR A 282 -11.14 -6.72 6.96
C THR A 282 -12.12 -5.59 7.24
N ARG A 283 -12.78 -5.64 8.41
CA ARG A 283 -13.95 -4.83 8.70
C ARG A 283 -13.67 -3.81 9.80
N TRP A 284 -14.13 -2.59 9.57
CA TRP A 284 -14.48 -1.62 10.59
C TRP A 284 -16.00 -1.61 10.70
N ALA A 285 -16.53 -2.03 11.83
CA ALA A 285 -17.97 -2.19 12.02
C ALA A 285 -18.67 -0.82 12.19
N SER A 286 -19.26 -0.32 11.11
CA SER A 286 -20.14 0.87 11.12
C SER A 286 -21.59 0.48 11.41
N VAL A 287 -22.06 -0.62 10.79
CA VAL A 287 -23.41 -1.17 10.95
C VAL A 287 -23.34 -2.63 11.41
N GLY A 288 -24.04 -2.96 12.49
CA GLY A 288 -24.07 -4.29 13.08
C GLY A 288 -22.95 -4.56 14.10
N ILE A 289 -23.16 -5.60 14.92
CA ILE A 289 -22.25 -5.97 15.99
C ILE A 289 -20.97 -6.63 15.46
N ILE A 290 -19.90 -6.59 16.28
CA ILE A 290 -18.66 -7.31 16.01
C ILE A 290 -18.86 -8.79 16.37
N SER A 291 -18.94 -9.63 15.35
CA SER A 291 -19.08 -11.08 15.51
C SER A 291 -18.67 -11.80 14.23
N GLN A 292 -18.41 -13.11 14.28
CA GLN A 292 -18.12 -13.91 13.08
C GLN A 292 -19.31 -13.95 12.11
N ALA A 293 -20.57 -13.94 12.61
CA ALA A 293 -21.75 -13.90 11.77
C ALA A 293 -21.83 -12.63 10.90
N ASN A 294 -21.30 -11.51 11.42
CA ASN A 294 -21.26 -10.22 10.74
C ASN A 294 -19.93 -9.92 10.03
N ALA A 295 -18.91 -10.76 10.21
CA ALA A 295 -17.66 -10.65 9.46
C ALA A 295 -17.89 -11.05 8.00
N HIS A 296 -17.35 -10.25 7.07
CA HIS A 296 -17.40 -10.57 5.64
C HIS A 296 -16.28 -11.56 5.26
N PRO A 297 -16.44 -12.34 4.17
CA PRO A 297 -17.58 -12.40 3.23
C PRO A 297 -18.83 -13.07 3.82
N LEU A 298 -19.98 -12.69 3.24
CA LEU A 298 -21.31 -13.17 3.60
C LEU A 298 -21.90 -13.96 2.42
N ASN A 299 -22.70 -15.01 2.72
CA ASN A 299 -23.37 -15.80 1.69
C ASN A 299 -24.80 -15.29 1.41
N SER A 300 -25.46 -15.89 0.39
CA SER A 300 -26.81 -15.52 -0.02
C SER A 300 -27.91 -16.24 0.75
N GLU A 301 -27.61 -17.22 1.62
CA GLU A 301 -28.61 -18.05 2.28
C GLU A 301 -29.52 -17.25 3.22
N GLU A 302 -30.79 -17.68 3.25
CA GLU A 302 -31.87 -17.15 4.09
C GLU A 302 -32.44 -18.21 5.00
N ILE A 303 -33.15 -17.79 6.08
CA ILE A 303 -33.87 -18.70 6.98
C ILE A 303 -34.97 -19.42 6.21
N GLY A 304 -35.03 -20.76 6.34
CA GLY A 304 -36.04 -21.59 5.71
C GLY A 304 -35.80 -21.93 4.26
N GLY A 305 -34.58 -21.63 3.75
CA GLY A 305 -33.98 -22.12 2.52
C GLY A 305 -34.91 -22.12 1.28
N VAL A 306 -34.88 -21.06 0.48
CA VAL A 306 -35.30 -21.15 -0.91
C VAL A 306 -34.09 -21.69 -1.69
N ALA A 307 -34.30 -22.71 -2.54
CA ALA A 307 -33.25 -23.16 -3.45
C ALA A 307 -33.02 -22.03 -4.48
N ALA A 308 -31.97 -21.26 -4.25
CA ALA A 308 -31.57 -20.16 -5.11
C ALA A 308 -30.05 -20.27 -5.36
N PRO A 309 -29.53 -19.79 -6.47
CA PRO A 309 -28.10 -19.87 -6.79
C PRO A 309 -27.22 -19.27 -5.68
N TYR A 310 -26.14 -19.96 -5.35
CA TYR A 310 -25.29 -19.58 -4.24
C TYR A 310 -24.33 -18.45 -4.61
N VAL A 311 -24.36 -17.39 -3.81
CA VAL A 311 -23.52 -16.19 -3.98
C VAL A 311 -22.83 -15.86 -2.66
N THR A 312 -21.57 -15.41 -2.74
CA THR A 312 -20.84 -14.79 -1.62
C THR A 312 -20.40 -13.40 -2.00
N ALA A 313 -20.41 -12.47 -1.04
CA ALA A 313 -19.98 -11.10 -1.26
C ALA A 313 -19.33 -10.47 -0.02
N ALA A 314 -18.46 -9.49 -0.27
CA ALA A 314 -17.95 -8.57 0.73
C ALA A 314 -18.18 -7.12 0.28
N LEU A 315 -18.34 -6.22 1.26
CA LEU A 315 -18.70 -4.83 1.02
C LEU A 315 -17.89 -3.91 1.93
N ASN A 316 -17.35 -2.83 1.36
CA ASN A 316 -16.88 -1.65 2.07
C ASN A 316 -17.90 -0.52 1.90
N GLY A 317 -18.04 0.33 2.91
CA GLY A 317 -19.03 1.40 2.96
C GLY A 317 -20.34 0.93 3.56
N ASP A 318 -21.41 1.67 3.34
CA ASP A 318 -22.70 1.43 3.96
C ASP A 318 -23.82 1.43 2.88
N VAL A 319 -24.77 0.49 3.03
CA VAL A 319 -26.00 0.43 2.23
C VAL A 319 -27.10 1.13 3.03
N ASP A 320 -27.24 2.45 2.86
CA ASP A 320 -28.12 3.28 3.67
C ASP A 320 -29.60 2.82 3.62
N ASN A 321 -30.03 2.29 2.49
CA ASN A 321 -31.39 1.78 2.29
C ASN A 321 -31.58 0.29 2.57
N HIS A 322 -30.62 -0.40 3.24
CA HIS A 322 -30.65 -1.86 3.46
C HIS A 322 -31.95 -2.33 4.16
N ALA A 323 -32.47 -1.57 5.13
CA ALA A 323 -33.69 -1.92 5.83
C ALA A 323 -34.93 -1.90 4.90
N MET A 324 -35.00 -0.92 3.99
CA MET A 324 -36.06 -0.83 2.99
C MET A 324 -35.95 -1.99 1.98
N LEU A 325 -34.75 -2.28 1.51
CA LEU A 325 -34.51 -3.41 0.60
C LEU A 325 -34.88 -4.74 1.23
N ARG A 326 -34.51 -4.96 2.50
CA ARG A 326 -34.90 -6.17 3.26
C ARG A 326 -36.40 -6.36 3.32
N LEU A 327 -37.16 -5.28 3.58
CA LEU A 327 -38.62 -5.32 3.67
C LEU A 327 -39.28 -5.50 2.29
N SER A 328 -38.88 -4.71 1.29
CA SER A 328 -39.49 -4.74 -0.04
C SER A 328 -39.30 -6.07 -0.78
N GLU A 329 -38.16 -6.73 -0.55
CA GLU A 329 -37.85 -8.04 -1.16
C GLU A 329 -38.18 -9.22 -0.24
N ALA A 330 -38.76 -8.96 0.93
CA ALA A 330 -39.16 -9.96 1.92
C ALA A 330 -38.01 -10.90 2.35
N LEU A 331 -36.77 -10.38 2.48
CA LEU A 331 -35.61 -11.18 2.83
C LEU A 331 -35.70 -11.71 4.27
N ARG A 332 -35.50 -13.02 4.43
CA ARG A 332 -35.56 -13.73 5.73
C ARG A 332 -34.17 -13.99 6.27
N LEU A 333 -33.56 -12.94 6.79
CA LEU A 333 -32.19 -12.99 7.32
C LEU A 333 -32.17 -13.38 8.78
N PRO A 334 -31.16 -14.16 9.25
CA PRO A 334 -30.97 -14.45 10.69
C PRO A 334 -30.88 -13.16 11.53
N GLU A 335 -31.44 -13.19 12.74
CA GLU A 335 -31.45 -12.01 13.63
C GLU A 335 -30.06 -11.61 14.09
N GLU A 336 -29.13 -12.58 14.21
CA GLU A 336 -27.74 -12.37 14.59
C GLU A 336 -26.92 -11.69 13.47
N VAL A 337 -27.39 -11.74 12.22
CA VAL A 337 -26.76 -11.08 11.08
C VAL A 337 -27.34 -9.68 10.92
N THR A 338 -26.71 -8.73 11.58
CA THR A 338 -27.15 -7.34 11.72
C THR A 338 -26.46 -6.37 10.76
N THR A 339 -25.45 -6.82 9.99
CA THR A 339 -24.76 -6.01 9.00
C THR A 339 -25.65 -5.74 7.78
N ASP A 340 -25.61 -4.53 7.29
CA ASP A 340 -26.28 -4.07 6.06
C ASP A 340 -25.83 -4.82 4.80
N ALA A 341 -24.58 -5.25 4.76
CA ALA A 341 -23.98 -5.95 3.64
C ALA A 341 -24.67 -7.26 3.25
N LYS A 342 -25.39 -7.91 4.20
CA LYS A 342 -26.07 -9.20 3.94
C LYS A 342 -27.17 -9.11 2.89
N VAL A 343 -27.76 -7.95 2.68
CA VAL A 343 -28.77 -7.76 1.63
C VAL A 343 -28.17 -7.95 0.21
N GLY A 344 -26.88 -7.69 0.03
CA GLY A 344 -26.21 -7.79 -1.27
C GLY A 344 -26.26 -9.20 -1.86
N PRO A 345 -25.61 -10.20 -1.26
CA PRO A 345 -25.61 -11.56 -1.80
C PRO A 345 -27.02 -12.18 -1.88
N ALA A 346 -27.92 -11.86 -0.93
CA ALA A 346 -29.30 -12.36 -0.96
C ALA A 346 -30.08 -11.83 -2.18
N LEU A 347 -30.01 -10.52 -2.45
CA LEU A 347 -30.67 -9.91 -3.62
C LEU A 347 -30.09 -10.41 -4.94
N ILE A 348 -28.78 -10.56 -5.05
CA ILE A 348 -28.13 -11.11 -6.26
C ILE A 348 -28.64 -12.52 -6.52
N SER A 349 -28.73 -13.35 -5.48
CA SER A 349 -29.25 -14.71 -5.57
C SER A 349 -30.71 -14.76 -6.01
N HIS A 350 -31.58 -13.88 -5.49
CA HIS A 350 -32.99 -13.76 -5.95
C HIS A 350 -33.08 -13.43 -7.43
N ARG A 351 -32.27 -12.47 -7.90
CA ARG A 351 -32.25 -12.09 -9.33
C ARG A 351 -31.75 -13.25 -10.22
N LEU A 352 -30.73 -13.98 -9.77
CA LEU A 352 -30.29 -15.19 -10.47
C LEU A 352 -31.38 -16.24 -10.57
N ALA A 353 -32.19 -16.40 -9.52
CA ALA A 353 -33.34 -17.31 -9.54
C ALA A 353 -34.47 -16.88 -10.54
N GLU A 354 -34.51 -15.59 -10.91
CA GLU A 354 -35.36 -15.06 -11.99
C GLU A 354 -34.84 -15.42 -13.40
N GLY A 355 -33.63 -16.01 -13.50
CA GLY A 355 -33.03 -16.47 -14.75
C GLY A 355 -32.18 -15.43 -15.50
N VAL A 356 -31.85 -14.31 -14.87
CA VAL A 356 -30.92 -13.33 -15.45
C VAL A 356 -29.46 -13.78 -15.26
N THR A 357 -28.52 -13.22 -16.02
CA THR A 357 -27.07 -13.52 -15.87
C THR A 357 -26.51 -13.01 -14.55
N MET A 358 -25.39 -13.56 -14.09
CA MET A 358 -24.73 -13.09 -12.87
C MET A 358 -24.31 -11.61 -12.98
N GLU A 359 -23.81 -11.19 -14.15
CA GLU A 359 -23.48 -9.78 -14.40
C GLU A 359 -24.69 -8.87 -14.23
N GLU A 360 -25.84 -9.25 -14.80
CA GLU A 360 -27.08 -8.48 -14.71
C GLU A 360 -27.64 -8.47 -13.29
N ALA A 361 -27.65 -9.61 -12.61
CA ALA A 361 -28.08 -9.74 -11.23
C ALA A 361 -27.24 -8.83 -10.29
N PHE A 362 -25.93 -8.86 -10.47
CA PHE A 362 -25.00 -8.07 -9.69
C PHE A 362 -25.15 -6.56 -9.94
N ALA A 363 -25.05 -6.14 -11.20
CA ALA A 363 -25.12 -4.72 -11.58
C ALA A 363 -26.46 -4.08 -11.19
N SER A 364 -27.59 -4.78 -11.45
CA SER A 364 -28.92 -4.27 -11.10
C SER A 364 -29.16 -4.22 -9.59
N THR A 365 -28.55 -5.12 -8.80
CA THR A 365 -28.63 -5.08 -7.34
C THR A 365 -27.87 -3.88 -6.78
N VAL A 366 -26.60 -3.69 -7.17
CA VAL A 366 -25.79 -2.59 -6.66
C VAL A 366 -26.32 -1.22 -7.13
N ALA A 367 -26.90 -1.14 -8.33
CA ALA A 367 -27.55 0.08 -8.81
C ALA A 367 -28.66 0.58 -7.86
N ARG A 368 -29.34 -0.32 -7.13
CA ARG A 368 -30.41 0.00 -6.16
C ARG A 368 -29.88 0.44 -4.79
N PHE A 369 -28.61 0.24 -4.49
CA PHE A 369 -28.04 0.65 -3.20
C PHE A 369 -27.99 2.18 -3.13
N GLU A 370 -28.37 2.72 -1.99
CA GLU A 370 -28.11 4.11 -1.62
C GLU A 370 -26.91 4.13 -0.67
N GLY A 371 -26.11 5.20 -0.75
CA GLY A 371 -24.84 5.31 -0.02
C GLY A 371 -23.62 5.13 -0.92
N SER A 372 -22.46 4.99 -0.30
CA SER A 372 -21.18 4.82 -0.99
C SER A 372 -20.62 3.42 -0.70
N VAL A 373 -20.50 2.60 -1.75
CA VAL A 373 -20.15 1.19 -1.61
C VAL A 373 -19.08 0.75 -2.60
N ALA A 374 -18.19 -0.13 -2.13
CA ALA A 374 -17.36 -0.99 -2.96
C ALA A 374 -17.73 -2.44 -2.64
N VAL A 375 -18.07 -3.22 -3.67
CA VAL A 375 -18.58 -4.59 -3.52
C VAL A 375 -17.73 -5.55 -4.34
N VAL A 376 -17.45 -6.72 -3.77
CA VAL A 376 -16.91 -7.87 -4.49
C VAL A 376 -17.84 -9.06 -4.28
N ALA A 377 -18.14 -9.81 -5.35
CA ALA A 377 -18.97 -11.01 -5.28
C ALA A 377 -18.45 -12.13 -6.18
N SER A 378 -18.72 -13.37 -5.78
CA SER A 378 -18.57 -14.59 -6.58
C SER A 378 -19.82 -15.46 -6.47
N ALA A 379 -20.09 -16.27 -7.48
CA ALA A 379 -21.23 -17.18 -7.51
C ALA A 379 -20.79 -18.57 -7.97
N ALA A 380 -21.43 -19.61 -7.41
CA ALA A 380 -21.14 -20.99 -7.79
C ALA A 380 -21.50 -21.31 -9.24
N VAL A 381 -22.49 -20.61 -9.82
CA VAL A 381 -22.88 -20.73 -11.23
C VAL A 381 -21.83 -20.18 -12.21
N THR A 382 -20.92 -19.30 -11.74
CA THR A 382 -19.82 -18.73 -12.52
C THR A 382 -18.54 -18.71 -11.69
N PRO A 383 -17.98 -19.88 -11.27
CA PRO A 383 -16.92 -19.97 -10.27
C PRO A 383 -15.59 -19.37 -10.74
N ASP A 384 -15.40 -19.18 -12.04
CA ASP A 384 -14.23 -18.57 -12.67
C ASP A 384 -14.33 -17.04 -12.78
N GLN A 385 -15.41 -16.44 -12.28
CA GLN A 385 -15.63 -15.01 -12.37
C GLN A 385 -15.72 -14.34 -10.99
N VAL A 386 -15.17 -13.14 -10.91
CA VAL A 386 -15.37 -12.22 -9.79
C VAL A 386 -16.00 -10.94 -10.30
N HIS A 387 -17.03 -10.50 -9.62
CA HIS A 387 -17.79 -9.30 -9.94
C HIS A 387 -17.42 -8.19 -8.95
N LEU A 388 -17.12 -7.01 -9.48
CA LEU A 388 -16.73 -5.83 -8.72
C LEU A 388 -17.69 -4.68 -8.98
N ALA A 389 -17.95 -3.88 -7.97
CA ALA A 389 -18.73 -2.66 -8.13
C ALA A 389 -18.17 -1.54 -7.26
N LEU A 390 -18.18 -0.34 -7.79
CA LEU A 390 -17.83 0.89 -7.07
C LEU A 390 -18.90 1.95 -7.37
N LYS A 391 -19.49 2.51 -6.31
CA LYS A 391 -20.55 3.52 -6.40
C LYS A 391 -20.39 4.55 -5.28
N GLY A 392 -20.44 5.83 -5.63
CA GLY A 392 -20.28 6.93 -4.69
C GLY A 392 -18.81 7.26 -4.38
N SER A 393 -18.60 8.19 -3.47
CA SER A 393 -17.29 8.74 -3.09
C SER A 393 -16.72 8.08 -1.83
N GLY A 394 -15.40 8.19 -1.64
CA GLY A 394 -14.74 7.77 -0.39
C GLY A 394 -14.39 6.28 -0.31
N GLN A 395 -14.81 5.45 -1.28
CA GLN A 395 -14.39 4.06 -1.41
C GLN A 395 -13.40 3.90 -2.58
N GLY A 396 -12.59 2.85 -2.55
CA GLY A 396 -11.62 2.53 -3.59
C GLY A 396 -11.73 1.09 -4.06
N MET A 397 -11.37 0.84 -5.34
CA MET A 397 -11.21 -0.48 -5.90
C MET A 397 -10.11 -0.44 -6.95
N CYS A 398 -9.06 -1.25 -6.74
CA CYS A 398 -7.91 -1.38 -7.60
C CYS A 398 -7.82 -2.82 -8.10
N ILE A 399 -7.69 -3.00 -9.40
CA ILE A 399 -7.52 -4.31 -10.07
C ILE A 399 -6.05 -4.43 -10.45
N GLY A 400 -5.27 -5.11 -9.64
CA GLY A 400 -3.85 -5.37 -9.88
C GLY A 400 -3.66 -6.41 -10.98
N LEU A 401 -2.72 -6.13 -11.88
CA LEU A 401 -2.37 -6.97 -13.01
C LEU A 401 -1.04 -7.66 -12.71
N THR A 402 -1.09 -8.96 -12.39
CA THR A 402 0.11 -9.80 -12.37
C THR A 402 0.28 -10.47 -13.74
N GLU A 403 1.18 -11.43 -13.89
CA GLU A 403 1.34 -12.17 -15.15
C GLU A 403 0.13 -13.09 -15.42
N ASP A 404 -0.36 -13.78 -14.38
CA ASP A 404 -1.38 -14.84 -14.50
C ASP A 404 -2.54 -14.67 -13.51
N ALA A 405 -2.67 -13.50 -12.84
CA ALA A 405 -3.75 -13.27 -11.89
C ALA A 405 -4.21 -11.82 -11.85
N PHE A 406 -5.45 -11.65 -11.43
CA PHE A 406 -5.98 -10.40 -10.88
C PHE A 406 -5.88 -10.42 -9.36
N VAL A 407 -5.27 -9.37 -8.80
CA VAL A 407 -5.24 -9.12 -7.36
C VAL A 407 -6.04 -7.86 -7.09
N VAL A 408 -7.27 -8.03 -6.67
CA VAL A 408 -8.19 -6.91 -6.40
C VAL A 408 -8.01 -6.46 -4.97
N THR A 409 -7.92 -5.15 -4.75
CA THR A 409 -7.85 -4.56 -3.39
C THR A 409 -8.54 -3.21 -3.34
N SER A 410 -9.06 -2.85 -2.18
CA SER A 410 -9.64 -1.51 -1.97
C SER A 410 -8.60 -0.39 -1.96
N GLU A 411 -7.34 -0.71 -1.66
CA GLU A 411 -6.20 0.22 -1.63
C GLU A 411 -4.98 -0.43 -2.28
N PRO A 412 -4.10 0.31 -2.95
CA PRO A 412 -2.90 -0.25 -3.57
C PRO A 412 -1.99 -1.02 -2.60
N TYR A 413 -2.05 -0.73 -1.30
CA TYR A 413 -1.25 -1.40 -0.27
C TYR A 413 -1.43 -2.92 -0.24
N GLY A 414 -2.63 -3.41 -0.58
CA GLY A 414 -2.94 -4.83 -0.58
C GLY A 414 -2.32 -5.61 -1.74
N LEU A 415 -1.99 -4.95 -2.86
CA LEU A 415 -1.52 -5.60 -4.09
C LEU A 415 -0.01 -5.45 -4.38
N VAL A 416 0.67 -4.48 -3.74
CA VAL A 416 2.05 -4.08 -4.11
C VAL A 416 3.11 -5.15 -3.87
N GLU A 417 2.80 -6.21 -3.13
CA GLU A 417 3.68 -7.38 -3.02
C GLU A 417 3.80 -8.11 -4.36
N GLU A 418 2.70 -8.29 -5.08
CA GLU A 418 2.64 -9.07 -6.30
C GLU A 418 2.76 -8.22 -7.56
N THR A 419 2.22 -7.00 -7.57
CA THR A 419 2.30 -6.09 -8.71
C THR A 419 2.19 -4.64 -8.31
N CYS A 420 2.90 -3.76 -9.01
CA CYS A 420 2.69 -2.32 -8.92
C CYS A 420 1.72 -1.80 -10.00
N ARG A 421 1.35 -2.62 -11.01
CA ARG A 421 0.46 -2.25 -12.12
C ARG A 421 -0.99 -2.53 -11.77
N TYR A 422 -1.87 -1.54 -11.89
CA TYR A 422 -3.29 -1.72 -11.59
C TYR A 422 -4.18 -0.78 -12.39
N VAL A 423 -5.43 -1.20 -12.58
CA VAL A 423 -6.53 -0.36 -13.05
C VAL A 423 -7.32 0.11 -11.83
N ARG A 424 -7.63 1.39 -11.73
CA ARG A 424 -8.47 1.95 -10.67
C ARG A 424 -9.87 2.20 -11.18
N MET A 425 -10.87 1.63 -10.50
CA MET A 425 -12.28 1.92 -10.77
C MET A 425 -12.66 3.32 -10.27
N ASP A 426 -13.68 3.90 -10.88
CA ASP A 426 -14.26 5.21 -10.55
C ASP A 426 -15.69 5.03 -10.02
N GLY A 427 -15.94 5.52 -8.80
CA GLY A 427 -17.25 5.45 -8.15
C GLY A 427 -18.11 6.72 -8.32
N GLU A 428 -17.50 7.84 -8.72
CA GLU A 428 -18.14 9.16 -8.71
C GLU A 428 -18.66 9.56 -10.09
N THR A 429 -17.82 9.38 -11.12
CA THR A 429 -18.17 9.80 -12.48
C THR A 429 -19.32 8.95 -13.01
N THR A 430 -20.37 9.61 -13.50
CA THR A 430 -21.56 8.95 -14.10
C THR A 430 -22.24 7.91 -13.21
N GLY A 431 -22.18 8.06 -11.88
CA GLY A 431 -22.88 7.20 -10.93
C GLY A 431 -22.15 5.90 -10.57
N GLY A 432 -20.90 5.73 -11.00
CA GLY A 432 -20.04 4.61 -10.67
C GLY A 432 -19.89 3.56 -11.78
N GLN A 433 -19.14 2.50 -11.44
CA GLN A 433 -18.73 1.45 -12.37
C GLN A 433 -18.90 0.06 -11.76
N TYR A 434 -19.10 -0.95 -12.62
CA TYR A 434 -18.93 -2.35 -12.25
C TYR A 434 -18.00 -3.06 -13.23
N ALA A 435 -17.37 -4.15 -12.79
CA ALA A 435 -16.49 -4.96 -13.62
C ALA A 435 -16.73 -6.45 -13.39
N VAL A 436 -16.52 -7.23 -14.44
CA VAL A 436 -16.41 -8.70 -14.38
C VAL A 436 -14.98 -9.08 -14.70
N LEU A 437 -14.36 -9.81 -13.81
CA LEU A 437 -13.03 -10.39 -13.99
C LEU A 437 -13.15 -11.86 -14.33
N ASP A 438 -12.61 -12.28 -15.46
CA ASP A 438 -12.67 -13.66 -15.92
C ASP A 438 -11.29 -14.34 -15.75
N ARG A 439 -11.29 -15.54 -15.16
CA ARG A 439 -10.07 -16.33 -14.94
C ARG A 439 -9.27 -16.56 -16.21
N ALA A 440 -9.91 -16.84 -17.33
CA ALA A 440 -9.23 -17.14 -18.59
C ALA A 440 -8.37 -15.95 -19.07
N GLY A 441 -8.81 -14.72 -18.80
CA GLY A 441 -8.09 -13.48 -19.11
C GLY A 441 -7.29 -12.92 -17.94
N ALA A 442 -7.09 -13.67 -16.84
CA ALA A 442 -6.44 -13.14 -15.65
C ALA A 442 -5.03 -12.61 -15.94
N GLY A 443 -4.77 -11.42 -15.41
CA GLY A 443 -3.51 -10.68 -15.62
C GLY A 443 -3.51 -9.75 -16.83
N THR A 444 -4.53 -9.78 -17.71
CA THR A 444 -4.59 -8.96 -18.91
C THR A 444 -5.76 -7.96 -18.88
N LEU A 445 -5.67 -6.88 -19.65
CA LEU A 445 -6.77 -5.89 -19.74
C LEU A 445 -8.02 -6.48 -20.42
N GLU A 446 -7.85 -7.43 -21.33
CA GLU A 446 -8.94 -8.12 -22.03
C GLU A 446 -9.77 -9.00 -21.11
N GLY A 447 -9.20 -9.46 -19.99
CA GLY A 447 -9.91 -10.21 -18.95
C GLY A 447 -10.77 -9.35 -18.02
N ILE A 448 -10.82 -8.04 -18.22
CA ILE A 448 -11.61 -7.07 -17.44
C ILE A 448 -12.74 -6.52 -18.30
N ALA A 449 -13.96 -6.96 -18.07
CA ALA A 449 -15.14 -6.33 -18.66
C ALA A 449 -15.64 -5.22 -17.71
N LEU A 450 -15.30 -3.97 -18.02
CA LEU A 450 -15.66 -2.78 -17.24
C LEU A 450 -16.84 -2.06 -17.88
N ALA A 451 -17.84 -1.67 -17.10
CA ALA A 451 -19.02 -0.94 -17.58
C ALA A 451 -19.58 0.01 -16.51
N ARG A 452 -20.48 0.90 -16.94
CA ARG A 452 -21.33 1.74 -16.10
C ARG A 452 -22.64 1.05 -15.76
N TYR A 453 -23.38 1.55 -14.78
CA TYR A 453 -24.68 0.98 -14.40
C TYR A 453 -25.77 1.14 -15.48
N ASP A 454 -25.58 2.01 -16.48
CA ASP A 454 -26.41 2.08 -17.69
C ASP A 454 -26.02 1.03 -18.75
N ARG A 455 -25.10 0.12 -18.40
CA ARG A 455 -24.52 -0.93 -19.25
C ARG A 455 -23.63 -0.42 -20.39
N ALA A 456 -23.25 0.86 -20.39
CA ALA A 456 -22.29 1.37 -21.35
C ALA A 456 -20.90 0.78 -21.06
N PRO A 457 -20.29 0.03 -21.99
CA PRO A 457 -18.98 -0.56 -21.78
C PRO A 457 -17.89 0.51 -21.76
N ILE A 458 -16.88 0.30 -20.91
CA ILE A 458 -15.68 1.14 -20.81
C ILE A 458 -14.52 0.31 -21.35
N ARG A 459 -13.92 0.76 -22.44
CA ARG A 459 -12.73 0.10 -23.01
C ARG A 459 -11.49 0.56 -22.27
N LEU A 460 -10.75 -0.41 -21.75
CA LEU A 460 -9.46 -0.18 -21.10
C LEU A 460 -8.33 -0.24 -22.12
N GLY A 461 -7.32 0.60 -21.92
CA GLY A 461 -6.07 0.59 -22.65
C GLY A 461 -4.86 0.75 -21.71
N GLU A 462 -3.64 0.66 -22.21
CA GLU A 462 -2.42 0.83 -21.39
C GLU A 462 -2.35 2.20 -20.70
N GLY A 463 -3.01 3.23 -21.23
CA GLY A 463 -3.11 4.55 -20.59
C GLY A 463 -3.96 4.58 -19.31
N ASP A 464 -4.79 3.56 -19.07
CA ASP A 464 -5.62 3.43 -17.87
C ASP A 464 -4.88 2.65 -16.75
N VAL A 465 -3.76 2.02 -17.09
CA VAL A 465 -2.93 1.29 -16.14
C VAL A 465 -2.10 2.28 -15.33
N ARG A 466 -2.29 2.26 -14.03
CA ARG A 466 -1.52 3.05 -13.06
C ARG A 466 -0.40 2.20 -12.47
N VAL A 467 0.65 2.89 -11.99
CA VAL A 467 1.76 2.26 -11.27
C VAL A 467 1.74 2.75 -9.83
N ALA A 468 1.69 1.83 -8.89
CA ALA A 468 1.79 2.15 -7.47
C ALA A 468 3.22 2.63 -7.14
N GLU A 469 3.32 3.77 -6.48
CA GLU A 469 4.60 4.35 -6.07
C GLU A 469 5.11 3.80 -4.73
N VAL A 470 4.21 3.17 -3.98
CA VAL A 470 4.51 2.58 -2.67
C VAL A 470 4.93 1.12 -2.85
N THR A 471 5.87 0.67 -2.02
CA THR A 471 6.27 -0.74 -1.94
C THR A 471 5.91 -1.32 -0.56
N THR A 472 6.00 -2.63 -0.41
CA THR A 472 5.83 -3.30 0.89
C THR A 472 6.81 -2.80 1.94
N ARG A 473 8.03 -2.41 1.55
CA ARG A 473 9.03 -1.82 2.45
C ARG A 473 8.56 -0.52 3.11
N ASP A 474 7.81 0.30 2.37
CA ASP A 474 7.32 1.59 2.86
C ASP A 474 6.22 1.41 3.92
N ILE A 475 5.45 0.33 3.80
CA ILE A 475 4.28 0.02 4.63
C ILE A 475 4.52 -1.14 5.61
N ASP A 476 5.77 -1.64 5.73
CA ASP A 476 6.10 -2.67 6.71
C ASP A 476 6.06 -2.09 8.13
N ARG A 477 5.32 -2.73 9.03
CA ARG A 477 5.22 -2.33 10.44
C ARG A 477 6.47 -2.72 11.24
N GLY A 478 7.19 -3.72 10.77
CA GLY A 478 8.32 -4.29 11.49
C GLY A 478 7.89 -4.90 12.83
N GLY A 479 8.77 -4.77 13.83
CA GLY A 479 8.51 -5.26 15.19
C GLY A 479 7.69 -4.31 16.09
N PHE A 480 7.10 -3.24 15.52
CA PHE A 480 6.34 -2.27 16.32
C PHE A 480 4.88 -2.73 16.53
N PRO A 481 4.27 -2.44 17.68
CA PRO A 481 2.88 -2.80 17.96
C PRO A 481 1.88 -2.05 17.05
N HIS A 482 2.22 -0.82 16.62
CA HIS A 482 1.40 -0.02 15.70
C HIS A 482 2.26 0.98 14.89
N PHE A 483 1.70 1.44 13.76
CA PHE A 483 2.41 2.31 12.82
C PHE A 483 2.81 3.67 13.42
N LEU A 484 1.97 4.27 14.27
CA LEU A 484 2.29 5.57 14.89
C LEU A 484 3.61 5.51 15.67
N LEU A 485 3.83 4.46 16.47
CA LEU A 485 5.08 4.29 17.22
C LEU A 485 6.26 4.10 16.28
N LYS A 486 6.14 3.26 15.25
CA LYS A 486 7.17 3.09 14.22
C LYS A 486 7.55 4.43 13.60
N GLU A 487 6.57 5.20 13.16
CA GLU A 487 6.77 6.46 12.46
C GLU A 487 7.39 7.54 13.34
N ILE A 488 7.07 7.54 14.64
CA ILE A 488 7.75 8.37 15.64
C ILE A 488 9.23 8.01 15.71
N PHE A 489 9.57 6.71 15.77
CA PHE A 489 10.95 6.25 15.82
C PHE A 489 11.73 6.47 14.52
N GLU A 490 11.05 6.56 13.39
CA GLU A 490 11.65 6.88 12.09
C GLU A 490 11.91 8.38 11.88
N ALA A 491 11.30 9.26 12.68
CA ALA A 491 11.38 10.71 12.49
C ALA A 491 12.83 11.27 12.49
N PRO A 492 13.75 10.86 13.37
CA PRO A 492 15.16 11.32 13.31
C PRO A 492 15.84 10.96 11.99
N ARG A 493 15.59 9.74 11.49
CA ARG A 493 16.15 9.26 10.22
C ARG A 493 15.58 10.03 9.02
N SER A 494 14.27 10.27 9.00
CA SER A 494 13.60 11.05 7.96
C SER A 494 14.14 12.50 7.93
N PHE A 495 14.32 13.09 9.11
CA PHE A 495 14.91 14.43 9.26
C PHE A 495 16.34 14.46 8.72
N ARG A 496 17.21 13.52 9.11
CA ARG A 496 18.60 13.41 8.65
C ARG A 496 18.67 13.28 7.13
N LYS A 497 17.86 12.43 6.53
CA LYS A 497 17.77 12.28 5.07
C LYS A 497 17.34 13.57 4.38
N THR A 498 16.44 14.35 4.99
CA THR A 498 16.02 15.65 4.45
C THR A 498 17.18 16.64 4.39
N LEU A 499 18.13 16.56 5.31
CA LEU A 499 19.31 17.42 5.35
C LEU A 499 20.48 16.94 4.49
N ARG A 500 20.50 15.67 4.10
CA ARG A 500 21.63 15.01 3.44
C ARG A 500 22.09 15.77 2.19
N GLY A 501 23.38 16.19 2.17
CA GLY A 501 24.00 16.93 1.07
C GLY A 501 23.50 18.38 0.88
N ARG A 502 22.61 18.86 1.72
CA ARG A 502 21.98 20.19 1.59
C ARG A 502 22.54 21.24 2.56
N ILE A 503 23.25 20.81 3.59
CA ILE A 503 24.00 21.71 4.46
C ILE A 503 25.48 21.42 4.23
N VAL A 504 26.17 22.41 3.66
CA VAL A 504 27.59 22.30 3.33
C VAL A 504 28.39 23.41 4.04
N GLU A 505 29.67 23.16 4.25
CA GLU A 505 30.58 24.13 4.82
C GLU A 505 31.29 24.86 3.68
N ALA A 506 31.29 26.17 3.70
CA ALA A 506 32.03 27.01 2.75
C ALA A 506 33.52 27.10 3.17
N ASP A 507 34.39 27.61 2.28
CA ASP A 507 35.84 27.70 2.52
C ASP A 507 36.23 28.52 3.76
N ASP A 508 35.34 29.39 4.21
CA ASP A 508 35.53 30.22 5.43
C ASP A 508 34.98 29.57 6.71
N GLY A 509 34.51 28.32 6.62
CA GLY A 509 33.90 27.58 7.72
C GLY A 509 32.42 27.91 7.99
N THR A 510 31.80 28.79 7.21
CA THR A 510 30.36 29.08 7.37
C THR A 510 29.49 27.97 6.80
N LEU A 511 28.37 27.68 7.49
CA LEU A 511 27.37 26.73 6.97
C LEU A 511 26.42 27.43 5.99
N ILE A 512 26.23 26.82 4.83
CA ILE A 512 25.31 27.29 3.79
C ILE A 512 24.33 26.20 3.41
N ALA A 513 23.11 26.61 3.06
CA ALA A 513 22.12 25.71 2.46
C ALA A 513 22.34 25.67 0.94
N ARG A 514 22.59 24.46 0.40
CA ARG A 514 22.77 24.24 -1.04
C ARG A 514 21.60 23.47 -1.60
N LEU A 515 20.81 24.12 -2.45
CA LEU A 515 19.70 23.53 -3.17
C LEU A 515 19.98 23.58 -4.69
N GLY A 516 19.59 22.56 -5.42
CA GLY A 516 19.82 22.45 -6.86
C GLY A 516 18.82 23.28 -7.69
N ALA A 517 19.04 23.30 -9.02
CA ALA A 517 18.16 23.98 -9.96
C ALA A 517 16.79 23.29 -10.11
N ASP A 518 16.66 22.07 -9.70
CA ASP A 518 15.41 21.32 -9.56
C ASP A 518 14.49 21.91 -8.49
N THR A 519 15.09 22.46 -7.43
CA THR A 519 14.38 23.16 -6.35
C THR A 519 14.26 24.66 -6.60
N LEU A 520 15.34 25.28 -7.02
CA LEU A 520 15.45 26.72 -7.29
C LEU A 520 15.86 26.96 -8.75
N PRO A 521 14.91 26.87 -9.69
CA PRO A 521 15.20 27.08 -11.10
C PRO A 521 15.70 28.51 -11.37
N PRO A 522 16.54 28.70 -12.42
CA PRO A 522 17.15 29.99 -12.73
C PRO A 522 16.17 31.16 -12.84
N ALA A 523 15.00 30.93 -13.44
CA ALA A 523 13.97 31.95 -13.60
C ALA A 523 13.40 32.43 -12.25
N LEU A 524 13.26 31.50 -11.28
CA LEU A 524 12.85 31.85 -9.91
C LEU A 524 13.95 32.62 -9.17
N LEU A 525 15.20 32.17 -9.25
CA LEU A 525 16.34 32.86 -8.63
C LEU A 525 16.53 34.27 -9.19
N ASP A 526 16.28 34.44 -10.47
CA ASP A 526 16.34 35.73 -11.16
C ASP A 526 15.22 36.67 -10.67
N ALA A 527 14.00 36.16 -10.55
CA ALA A 527 12.88 36.92 -9.98
C ALA A 527 13.11 37.28 -8.51
N TRP A 528 13.69 36.37 -7.73
CA TRP A 528 14.02 36.57 -6.33
C TRP A 528 15.14 37.61 -6.14
N SER A 529 16.30 37.39 -6.76
CA SER A 529 17.48 38.27 -6.63
C SER A 529 17.28 39.67 -7.20
N SER A 530 16.42 39.81 -8.22
CA SER A 530 16.06 41.14 -8.76
C SER A 530 15.05 41.89 -7.90
N GLY A 531 14.45 41.24 -6.87
CA GLY A 531 13.44 41.84 -6.00
C GLY A 531 12.05 41.95 -6.65
N ARG A 532 11.79 41.21 -7.73
CA ARG A 532 10.44 41.11 -8.31
C ARG A 532 9.48 40.34 -7.40
N ILE A 533 9.99 39.35 -6.67
CA ILE A 533 9.20 38.66 -5.64
C ILE A 533 9.25 39.47 -4.36
N THR A 534 8.09 39.94 -3.92
CA THR A 534 7.89 40.80 -2.72
C THR A 534 7.10 40.11 -1.64
N GLU A 535 6.42 39.01 -1.94
CA GLU A 535 5.62 38.24 -1.01
C GLU A 535 5.89 36.73 -1.12
N VAL A 536 5.91 36.06 0.03
CA VAL A 536 5.96 34.59 0.15
C VAL A 536 4.71 34.13 0.86
N MET A 537 3.94 33.29 0.19
CA MET A 537 2.79 32.61 0.80
C MET A 537 3.06 31.12 0.91
N ILE A 538 2.95 30.58 2.11
CA ILE A 538 3.12 29.17 2.38
C ILE A 538 1.75 28.55 2.55
N ILE A 539 1.44 27.51 1.75
CA ILE A 539 0.16 26.83 1.76
C ILE A 539 0.27 25.35 2.03
N GLY A 540 -0.73 24.76 2.63
CA GLY A 540 -0.89 23.33 2.89
C GLY A 540 -2.25 23.05 3.49
N GLN A 541 -2.54 21.79 3.81
CA GLN A 541 -3.76 21.38 4.52
C GLN A 541 -3.42 20.53 5.74
N GLY A 542 -4.23 20.63 6.80
CA GLY A 542 -4.04 19.89 8.04
C GLY A 542 -2.66 20.14 8.64
N THR A 543 -1.92 19.07 8.95
CA THR A 543 -0.58 19.13 9.55
C THR A 543 0.44 19.83 8.64
N ALA A 544 0.29 19.71 7.30
CA ALA A 544 1.14 20.44 6.36
C ALA A 544 0.97 21.97 6.46
N ALA A 545 -0.24 22.46 6.77
CA ALA A 545 -0.45 23.89 7.04
C ALA A 545 0.28 24.35 8.33
N VAL A 546 0.35 23.48 9.35
CA VAL A 546 1.12 23.75 10.58
C VAL A 546 2.63 23.78 10.28
N ALA A 547 3.14 22.85 9.45
CA ALA A 547 4.52 22.91 8.96
C ALA A 547 4.77 24.20 8.15
N GLY A 548 3.73 24.69 7.44
CA GLY A 548 3.75 25.99 6.77
C GLY A 548 3.96 27.17 7.71
N GLN A 549 3.37 27.14 8.89
CA GLN A 549 3.61 28.19 9.91
C GLN A 549 5.07 28.20 10.37
N ALA A 550 5.66 27.02 10.60
CA ALA A 550 7.08 26.92 10.94
C ALA A 550 7.99 27.40 9.79
N THR A 551 7.61 27.12 8.54
CA THR A 551 8.28 27.62 7.34
C THR A 551 8.18 29.13 7.23
N ALA A 552 7.01 29.74 7.53
CA ALA A 552 6.85 31.19 7.54
C ALA A 552 7.74 31.86 8.60
N ALA A 553 7.87 31.26 9.78
CA ALA A 553 8.79 31.72 10.81
C ALA A 553 10.26 31.67 10.32
N ALA A 554 10.63 30.61 9.58
CA ALA A 554 11.95 30.48 8.96
C ALA A 554 12.22 31.60 7.94
N PHE A 555 11.28 31.87 7.03
CA PHE A 555 11.38 32.96 6.07
C PHE A 555 11.47 34.32 6.73
N SER A 556 10.61 34.61 7.73
CA SER A 556 10.66 35.87 8.48
C SER A 556 12.01 36.09 9.16
N ARG A 557 12.71 35.01 9.54
CA ARG A 557 14.03 35.09 10.17
C ARG A 557 15.18 35.19 9.18
N CYS A 558 15.10 34.45 8.07
CA CYS A 558 16.18 34.40 7.06
C CYS A 558 16.05 35.51 6.00
N VAL A 559 14.82 36.05 5.79
CA VAL A 559 14.51 37.03 4.74
C VAL A 559 13.56 38.10 5.29
N PRO A 560 13.98 38.94 6.26
CA PRO A 560 13.10 39.87 6.96
C PRO A 560 12.53 41.00 6.06
N THR A 561 13.05 41.13 4.83
CA THR A 561 12.64 42.19 3.89
C THR A 561 11.45 41.81 3.00
N VAL A 562 10.98 40.57 3.07
CA VAL A 562 9.86 40.06 2.25
C VAL A 562 8.64 39.80 3.14
N ALA A 563 7.45 40.15 2.65
CA ALA A 563 6.21 39.86 3.35
C ALA A 563 5.97 38.33 3.33
N VAL A 564 5.65 37.74 4.50
CA VAL A 564 5.47 36.29 4.63
C VAL A 564 4.14 35.97 5.31
N ARG A 565 3.38 35.04 4.71
CA ARG A 565 2.13 34.52 5.28
C ARG A 565 2.04 33.00 5.14
N ALA A 566 1.54 32.34 6.17
CA ALA A 566 1.15 30.93 6.09
C ALA A 566 -0.36 30.82 6.29
N LEU A 567 -1.03 30.05 5.43
CA LEU A 567 -2.49 29.86 5.49
C LEU A 567 -2.87 28.50 4.89
N PRO A 568 -4.02 27.94 5.26
CA PRO A 568 -4.57 26.77 4.59
C PRO A 568 -4.78 27.05 3.08
N ALA A 569 -4.56 26.04 2.25
CA ALA A 569 -4.73 26.16 0.79
C ALA A 569 -6.18 26.61 0.44
N THR A 570 -7.17 26.08 1.16
CA THR A 570 -8.58 26.47 1.02
C THR A 570 -8.83 27.96 1.31
N GLU A 571 -8.14 28.54 2.29
CA GLU A 571 -8.28 29.96 2.61
C GLU A 571 -7.70 30.84 1.49
N LEU A 572 -6.56 30.45 0.89
CA LEU A 572 -6.01 31.14 -0.25
C LEU A 572 -6.95 31.07 -1.46
N SER A 573 -7.41 29.88 -1.80
CA SER A 573 -8.27 29.69 -2.97
C SER A 573 -9.65 30.34 -2.81
N GLY A 574 -10.19 30.42 -1.58
CA GLY A 574 -11.48 31.01 -1.29
C GLY A 574 -11.48 32.53 -1.17
N PHE A 575 -10.42 33.11 -0.58
CA PHE A 575 -10.47 34.50 -0.13
C PHE A 575 -9.20 35.33 -0.39
N GLY A 576 -8.07 34.68 -0.72
CA GLY A 576 -6.78 35.35 -0.76
C GLY A 576 -6.19 35.53 -2.18
N LEU A 577 -6.89 35.13 -3.23
CA LEU A 577 -6.39 35.26 -4.60
C LEU A 577 -6.44 36.72 -5.08
N ARG A 578 -5.35 37.20 -5.68
CA ARG A 578 -5.27 38.43 -6.43
C ARG A 578 -5.33 38.14 -7.93
N ASP A 579 -5.75 39.11 -8.75
CA ASP A 579 -5.80 38.96 -10.22
C ASP A 579 -4.41 38.72 -10.82
N ASP A 580 -3.40 39.40 -10.29
CA ASP A 580 -1.98 39.23 -10.64
C ASP A 580 -1.20 38.85 -9.36
N MET A 581 -0.41 37.77 -9.45
CA MET A 581 0.44 37.22 -8.40
C MET A 581 1.89 37.01 -8.88
N ALA A 582 2.33 37.67 -9.96
CA ALA A 582 3.68 37.53 -10.49
C ALA A 582 4.79 37.97 -9.50
N ASP A 583 4.42 38.76 -8.50
CA ASP A 583 5.27 39.18 -7.39
C ASP A 583 5.32 38.22 -6.20
N THR A 584 4.67 37.07 -6.32
CA THR A 584 4.46 36.12 -5.20
C THR A 584 5.18 34.80 -5.43
N LEU A 585 5.91 34.35 -4.41
CA LEU A 585 6.37 32.97 -4.29
C LEU A 585 5.38 32.17 -3.42
N ILE A 586 4.82 31.13 -4.00
CA ILE A 586 4.01 30.13 -3.26
C ILE A 586 4.91 28.97 -2.87
N VAL A 587 4.96 28.65 -1.58
CA VAL A 587 5.57 27.42 -1.06
C VAL A 587 4.45 26.46 -0.71
N ALA A 588 4.21 25.45 -1.57
CA ALA A 588 3.14 24.49 -1.39
C ALA A 588 3.66 23.25 -0.66
N ILE A 589 3.13 22.97 0.55
CA ILE A 589 3.57 21.84 1.38
C ILE A 589 2.52 20.74 1.34
N SER A 590 2.95 19.52 0.98
CA SER A 590 2.11 18.32 0.99
C SER A 590 2.97 17.06 1.15
N GLN A 591 2.60 16.15 2.02
CA GLN A 591 3.31 14.87 2.15
C GLN A 591 3.07 13.99 0.90
N SER A 592 1.82 13.79 0.51
CA SER A 592 1.45 12.93 -0.63
C SER A 592 1.57 13.62 -1.99
N GLY A 593 1.52 14.96 -2.03
CA GLY A 593 1.44 15.73 -3.28
C GLY A 593 0.14 15.55 -4.06
N THR A 594 -0.85 14.83 -3.51
CA THR A 594 -2.14 14.53 -4.15
C THR A 594 -3.33 15.22 -3.48
N THR A 595 -3.10 16.02 -2.43
CA THR A 595 -4.15 16.75 -1.71
C THR A 595 -4.90 17.66 -2.66
N THR A 596 -6.19 17.40 -2.89
CA THR A 596 -7.02 18.08 -3.90
C THR A 596 -7.01 19.58 -3.73
N ASP A 597 -7.25 20.09 -2.52
CA ASP A 597 -7.31 21.53 -2.26
C ASP A 597 -5.98 22.23 -2.53
N THR A 598 -4.86 21.60 -2.14
CA THR A 598 -3.52 22.16 -2.41
C THR A 598 -3.24 22.20 -3.90
N ASN A 599 -3.53 21.11 -4.63
CA ASN A 599 -3.34 21.04 -6.08
C ASN A 599 -4.19 22.05 -6.84
N ARG A 600 -5.48 22.17 -6.47
CA ARG A 600 -6.39 23.14 -7.05
C ARG A 600 -5.93 24.57 -6.81
N THR A 601 -5.48 24.88 -5.59
CA THR A 601 -4.95 26.20 -5.25
C THR A 601 -3.70 26.53 -6.06
N VAL A 602 -2.80 25.57 -6.23
CA VAL A 602 -1.59 25.75 -7.05
C VAL A 602 -1.96 26.06 -8.51
N ASP A 603 -2.93 25.38 -9.10
CA ASP A 603 -3.40 25.71 -10.46
C ASP A 603 -3.91 27.15 -10.52
N LEU A 604 -4.70 27.59 -9.55
CA LEU A 604 -5.28 28.95 -9.49
C LEU A 604 -4.22 30.04 -9.38
N VAL A 605 -3.19 29.87 -8.55
CA VAL A 605 -2.13 30.87 -8.36
C VAL A 605 -1.16 30.90 -9.55
N ARG A 606 -0.85 29.73 -10.14
CA ARG A 606 -0.03 29.67 -11.37
C ARG A 606 -0.67 30.40 -12.54
N ASN A 607 -1.98 30.23 -12.73
CA ASN A 607 -2.74 30.95 -13.76
C ASN A 607 -2.73 32.46 -13.57
N ARG A 608 -2.31 32.94 -12.38
CA ARG A 608 -2.15 34.35 -12.02
C ARG A 608 -0.69 34.82 -11.99
N GLY A 609 0.22 34.00 -12.52
CA GLY A 609 1.63 34.34 -12.66
C GLY A 609 2.53 34.03 -11.45
N ALA A 610 2.00 33.46 -10.36
CA ALA A 610 2.81 33.16 -9.19
C ALA A 610 3.90 32.14 -9.46
N HIS A 611 5.06 32.31 -8.83
CA HIS A 611 6.10 31.30 -8.76
C HIS A 611 5.73 30.25 -7.73
N VAL A 612 5.93 28.95 -8.03
CA VAL A 612 5.58 27.87 -7.14
C VAL A 612 6.78 26.96 -6.87
N VAL A 613 7.10 26.76 -5.59
CA VAL A 613 8.01 25.73 -5.10
C VAL A 613 7.22 24.79 -4.21
N SER A 614 7.27 23.49 -4.46
CA SER A 614 6.63 22.50 -3.60
C SER A 614 7.63 21.86 -2.64
N VAL A 615 7.18 21.63 -1.40
CA VAL A 615 7.83 20.78 -0.41
C VAL A 615 7.00 19.50 -0.31
N VAL A 616 7.50 18.41 -0.87
CA VAL A 616 6.72 17.18 -1.08
C VAL A 616 7.56 15.94 -0.80
N ASN A 617 6.90 14.85 -0.38
CA ASN A 617 7.60 13.58 -0.21
C ASN A 617 7.53 12.70 -1.46
N ARG A 618 6.36 12.55 -2.10
CA ARG A 618 6.17 11.66 -3.24
C ARG A 618 6.64 12.28 -4.55
N ARG A 619 7.53 11.55 -5.28
CA ARG A 619 8.20 12.04 -6.48
C ARG A 619 7.28 12.27 -7.68
N ASN A 620 6.39 11.34 -7.98
CA ASN A 620 5.54 11.40 -9.18
C ASN A 620 4.13 11.91 -8.88
N SER A 621 4.00 12.84 -7.94
CA SER A 621 2.70 13.38 -7.54
C SER A 621 2.26 14.54 -8.42
N ASP A 622 0.95 14.79 -8.45
CA ASP A 622 0.35 15.89 -9.21
C ASP A 622 0.99 17.24 -8.87
N LEU A 623 1.29 17.47 -7.58
CA LEU A 623 1.90 18.70 -7.11
C LEU A 623 3.30 18.93 -7.70
N VAL A 624 4.08 17.86 -7.89
CA VAL A 624 5.41 17.93 -8.54
C VAL A 624 5.28 18.42 -9.97
N ALA A 625 4.35 17.85 -10.75
CA ALA A 625 4.13 18.26 -12.14
C ALA A 625 3.65 19.71 -12.28
N LYS A 626 3.00 20.25 -11.26
CA LYS A 626 2.46 21.61 -11.24
C LYS A 626 3.42 22.66 -10.69
N SER A 627 4.56 22.28 -10.13
CA SER A 627 5.50 23.20 -9.49
C SER A 627 6.61 23.65 -10.44
N HIS A 628 7.14 24.86 -10.22
CA HIS A 628 8.33 25.35 -10.94
C HIS A 628 9.62 24.78 -10.34
N GLY A 629 9.63 24.56 -9.02
CA GLY A 629 10.71 23.90 -8.30
C GLY A 629 10.15 22.94 -7.25
N VAL A 630 10.96 21.91 -6.93
CA VAL A 630 10.54 20.85 -5.98
C VAL A 630 11.65 20.60 -4.96
N LEU A 631 11.28 20.64 -3.68
CA LEU A 631 12.13 20.22 -2.58
C LEU A 631 11.57 18.94 -1.96
N TYR A 632 12.24 17.82 -2.22
CA TYR A 632 11.81 16.55 -1.64
C TYR A 632 12.22 16.44 -0.18
N THR A 633 11.28 16.00 0.66
CA THR A 633 11.56 15.59 2.04
C THR A 633 12.10 14.16 2.06
N SER A 634 13.04 13.88 2.97
CA SER A 634 13.68 12.57 3.10
C SER A 634 14.27 12.10 1.74
N ASP A 635 14.07 10.84 1.38
CA ASP A 635 14.45 10.26 0.09
C ASP A 635 13.27 10.23 -0.92
N GLY A 636 12.17 10.90 -0.61
CA GLY A 636 10.97 10.92 -1.45
C GLY A 636 10.07 9.68 -1.30
N ARG A 637 10.27 8.89 -0.26
CA ARG A 637 9.61 7.59 -0.05
C ARG A 637 9.07 7.35 1.35
N ASP A 638 8.95 8.39 2.19
CA ASP A 638 8.36 8.25 3.52
C ASP A 638 6.83 8.13 3.43
N VAL A 639 6.29 6.94 3.62
CA VAL A 639 4.86 6.70 3.74
C VAL A 639 4.48 6.70 5.22
N GLU A 640 3.38 7.38 5.55
CA GLU A 640 2.75 7.33 6.86
C GLU A 640 1.45 6.54 6.75
N MET A 641 1.35 5.46 7.52
CA MET A 641 0.18 4.60 7.60
C MET A 641 -0.73 5.01 8.76
N SER A 642 -0.17 5.67 9.79
CA SER A 642 -0.95 6.25 10.88
C SER A 642 -1.75 7.46 10.41
N VAL A 643 -2.86 7.75 11.11
CA VAL A 643 -3.68 8.94 10.83
C VAL A 643 -2.94 10.23 11.19
N ALA A 644 -2.20 10.21 12.30
CA ALA A 644 -1.41 11.34 12.74
C ALA A 644 -0.11 11.44 11.94
N SER A 645 0.18 12.60 11.36
CA SER A 645 1.47 12.86 10.71
C SER A 645 2.55 13.08 11.76
N THR A 646 3.68 12.42 11.61
CA THR A 646 4.82 12.42 12.52
C THR A 646 6.12 12.74 11.79
N LYS A 647 6.78 11.75 11.20
CA LYS A 647 8.06 11.90 10.49
C LYS A 647 7.98 12.89 9.34
N ALA A 648 6.87 12.88 8.59
CA ALA A 648 6.67 13.78 7.46
C ALA A 648 6.56 15.24 7.91
N PHE A 649 5.89 15.52 9.05
CA PHE A 649 5.80 16.86 9.61
C PHE A 649 7.17 17.44 9.91
N TYR A 650 8.02 16.71 10.64
CA TYR A 650 9.36 17.17 10.97
C TYR A 650 10.25 17.36 9.75
N ALA A 651 10.14 16.47 8.76
CA ALA A 651 10.85 16.58 7.50
C ALA A 651 10.42 17.81 6.69
N GLN A 652 9.12 18.15 6.68
CA GLN A 652 8.58 19.35 6.04
C GLN A 652 9.10 20.63 6.73
N VAL A 653 9.15 20.64 8.06
CA VAL A 653 9.73 21.76 8.82
C VAL A 653 11.20 21.93 8.46
N ALA A 654 11.99 20.85 8.44
CA ALA A 654 13.42 20.89 8.05
C ALA A 654 13.61 21.45 6.63
N ALA A 655 12.80 20.97 5.66
CA ALA A 655 12.83 21.44 4.28
C ALA A 655 12.47 22.92 4.17
N GLY A 656 11.47 23.39 4.92
CA GLY A 656 11.09 24.80 4.98
C GLY A 656 12.22 25.70 5.47
N TRP A 657 12.93 25.28 6.52
CA TRP A 657 14.08 26.02 7.04
C TRP A 657 15.26 26.02 6.04
N LEU A 658 15.53 24.90 5.35
CA LEU A 658 16.55 24.82 4.29
C LEU A 658 16.22 25.78 3.13
N LEU A 659 14.98 25.80 2.68
CA LEU A 659 14.51 26.67 1.60
C LEU A 659 14.66 28.16 1.98
N ALA A 660 14.21 28.53 3.18
CA ALA A 660 14.35 29.88 3.69
C ALA A 660 15.81 30.32 3.84
N ALA A 661 16.69 29.42 4.33
CA ALA A 661 18.13 29.69 4.47
C ALA A 661 18.79 29.87 3.08
N ALA A 662 18.47 29.01 2.11
CA ALA A 662 19.02 29.12 0.75
C ALA A 662 18.63 30.42 0.05
N LEU A 663 17.34 30.80 0.13
CA LEU A 663 16.86 32.06 -0.46
C LEU A 663 17.38 33.29 0.31
N GLY A 664 17.54 33.20 1.63
CA GLY A 664 18.14 34.25 2.45
C GLY A 664 19.60 34.56 2.07
N ALA A 665 20.36 33.52 1.74
CA ALA A 665 21.74 33.65 1.28
C ALA A 665 21.86 34.33 -0.11
N THR A 666 20.81 34.32 -0.92
CA THR A 666 20.77 34.92 -2.26
C THR A 666 19.99 36.24 -2.33
N ALA A 667 19.61 36.83 -1.16
CA ALA A 667 18.87 38.09 -1.09
C ALA A 667 19.62 39.25 -1.78
N ARG A 668 18.89 40.21 -2.38
CA ARG A 668 19.41 41.31 -3.18
C ARG A 668 20.39 42.24 -2.44
N ASP A 669 20.08 42.54 -1.18
CA ASP A 669 20.88 43.45 -0.38
C ASP A 669 22.13 42.74 0.20
N ALA A 670 23.31 43.16 -0.27
CA ALA A 670 24.59 42.61 0.20
C ALA A 670 24.82 42.84 1.70
N ARG A 671 24.32 43.96 2.25
CA ARG A 671 24.43 44.26 3.70
C ARG A 671 23.50 43.34 4.50
N ALA A 672 22.26 43.17 4.04
CA ALA A 672 21.30 42.22 4.64
C ALA A 672 21.81 40.78 4.57
N ARG A 673 22.50 40.38 3.47
CA ARG A 673 23.14 39.06 3.34
C ARG A 673 24.21 38.85 4.41
N GLY A 674 25.09 39.87 4.65
CA GLY A 674 26.14 39.80 5.64
C GLY A 674 25.60 39.74 7.08
N GLU A 675 24.59 40.55 7.39
CA GLU A 675 23.93 40.56 8.71
C GLU A 675 23.17 39.25 8.98
N ASN A 676 22.57 38.63 7.93
CA ASN A 676 21.83 37.37 8.03
C ASN A 676 22.71 36.13 8.03
N ALA A 677 23.92 36.18 7.50
CA ALA A 677 24.83 35.01 7.35
C ALA A 677 25.07 34.30 8.69
N ALA A 678 25.36 35.05 9.77
CA ALA A 678 25.56 34.46 11.09
C ALA A 678 24.28 33.80 11.64
N THR A 679 23.11 34.41 11.40
CA THR A 679 21.81 33.82 11.80
C THR A 679 21.52 32.53 11.02
N ILE A 680 21.74 32.56 9.71
CA ILE A 680 21.54 31.38 8.83
C ILE A 680 22.51 30.27 9.25
N GLY A 681 23.79 30.57 9.47
CA GLY A 681 24.79 29.60 9.93
C GLY A 681 24.41 28.95 11.26
N SER A 682 23.91 29.74 12.22
CA SER A 682 23.42 29.22 13.51
C SER A 682 22.20 28.29 13.33
N ILE A 683 21.27 28.63 12.46
CA ILE A 683 20.08 27.84 12.17
C ILE A 683 20.50 26.50 11.51
N LEU A 684 21.38 26.53 10.51
CA LEU A 684 21.86 25.35 9.84
C LEU A 684 22.64 24.44 10.78
N GLY A 685 23.44 25.01 11.71
CA GLY A 685 24.09 24.29 12.80
C GLY A 685 23.09 23.58 13.72
N ALA A 686 22.01 24.27 14.11
CA ALA A 686 20.94 23.67 14.91
C ALA A 686 20.22 22.54 14.17
N LEU A 687 19.95 22.69 12.88
CA LEU A 687 19.34 21.63 12.06
C LEU A 687 20.23 20.38 11.99
N ARG A 688 21.55 20.52 11.89
CA ARG A 688 22.51 19.39 11.83
C ARG A 688 22.45 18.51 13.07
N VAL A 689 22.26 19.09 14.25
CA VAL A 689 22.23 18.35 15.53
C VAL A 689 20.82 17.89 15.92
N MET A 690 19.80 18.32 15.21
CA MET A 690 18.42 17.99 15.54
C MET A 690 18.12 16.48 15.51
N PRO A 691 18.58 15.67 14.53
CA PRO A 691 18.35 14.23 14.54
C PRO A 691 18.83 13.54 15.82
N GLU A 692 20.02 13.92 16.33
CA GLU A 692 20.58 13.37 17.57
C GLU A 692 19.77 13.81 18.79
N ALA A 693 19.30 15.06 18.80
CA ALA A 693 18.41 15.55 19.86
C ALA A 693 17.07 14.79 19.86
N MET A 694 16.52 14.49 18.68
CA MET A 694 15.30 13.67 18.55
C MET A 694 15.53 12.24 19.05
N GLU A 695 16.66 11.62 18.69
CA GLU A 695 17.05 10.28 19.17
C GLU A 695 17.19 10.26 20.69
N HIS A 696 17.81 11.31 21.28
CA HIS A 696 17.91 11.44 22.74
C HIS A 696 16.54 11.44 23.41
N VAL A 697 15.57 12.20 22.90
CA VAL A 697 14.20 12.23 23.41
C VAL A 697 13.54 10.85 23.31
N LEU A 698 13.75 10.12 22.21
CA LEU A 698 13.20 8.78 22.03
C LEU A 698 13.81 7.75 23.01
N HIS A 699 15.07 7.91 23.42
CA HIS A 699 15.69 7.06 24.46
C HIS A 699 15.04 7.26 25.85
N GLU A 700 14.48 8.42 26.13
CA GLU A 700 13.79 8.75 27.39
C GLU A 700 12.33 8.28 27.43
N GLN A 701 11.86 7.50 26.44
CA GLN A 701 10.48 7.01 26.34
C GLN A 701 9.98 6.31 27.62
N GLY A 702 10.87 5.65 28.38
CA GLY A 702 10.51 4.97 29.62
C GLY A 702 9.95 5.91 30.71
N ALA A 703 10.44 7.16 30.76
CA ALA A 703 9.90 8.19 31.66
C ALA A 703 8.49 8.63 31.21
N VAL A 704 8.30 8.84 29.90
CA VAL A 704 7.01 9.20 29.31
C VAL A 704 5.99 8.08 29.53
N ALA A 705 6.38 6.82 29.29
CA ALA A 705 5.51 5.66 29.50
C ALA A 705 5.01 5.54 30.93
N LYS A 706 5.88 5.80 31.94
CA LYS A 706 5.47 5.80 33.37
C LYS A 706 4.42 6.87 33.66
N VAL A 707 4.59 8.08 33.14
CA VAL A 707 3.61 9.17 33.31
C VAL A 707 2.30 8.79 32.60
N ALA A 708 2.37 8.31 31.37
CA ALA A 708 1.19 7.88 30.61
C ALA A 708 0.42 6.77 31.34
N ALA A 709 1.11 5.75 31.87
CA ALA A 709 0.49 4.66 32.63
C ALA A 709 -0.20 5.16 33.90
N SER A 710 0.29 6.21 34.55
CA SER A 710 -0.33 6.82 35.74
C SER A 710 -1.60 7.61 35.41
N LEU A 711 -1.77 8.05 34.16
CA LEU A 711 -2.92 8.84 33.68
C LEU A 711 -3.97 7.99 32.95
N ALA A 712 -3.59 6.81 32.44
CA ALA A 712 -4.46 5.94 31.68
C ALA A 712 -5.77 5.49 32.39
N PRO A 713 -5.83 5.34 33.72
CA PRO A 713 -7.06 4.98 34.42
C PRO A 713 -8.05 6.15 34.58
N SER A 714 -7.67 7.38 34.27
CA SER A 714 -8.52 8.57 34.36
C SER A 714 -9.13 8.97 33.04
#